data_c0e606570a1aa1fda98c6886b7acd85a
#
_entry.id   c0e606570a1aa1fda98c6886b7acd85a
#
_cell.length_a   1.000
_cell.length_b   1.000
_cell.length_c   1.000
_cell.angle_alpha   90.00
_cell.angle_beta   90.00
_cell.angle_gamma   90.00
#
_symmetry.space_group_name_H-M   'P 1'
#
loop_
_entity.id
_entity.type
_entity.pdbx_description
1 polymer ?
#
loop_
_entity_poly.entity_id
_entity_poly.type
_entity_poly.pdbx_seq_one_letter_code
_entity_poly.pdbx_strand_id
1 'polypeptide(L)'
;MGRTLVSVLAFGSMLWAQMIVGRLEGTLRFPDGRPRAGEALKVSGGTSFEVTVHTDGEGRFALVLPYGAYRVGGTPVQVAPNTTTRVDLAPSPRAFFPEPFSMQGELAALDPTAVSEPVDFTGLADNRLALVSFEGYSWTATGFRIEGLDATDSYQPGRPLVLPDVQALEAPAVRSAFALTTSESYGAEAGVFLAQPHVVWHGALASAGTGAFLGSGNLPQLSDGVEQSDRYNWLARDHAEIGGPIARWADLFASASGQWSSQTMPLSPPGTNQQSRMLYGNTRGRVRAGAHDQIDALYSGSRIDLSGGGVPAGIEALTGRRMSPQFELPGGFSNQAEVDHLDFVQTGWTHEFAADSGRGAIEARFGYSTAHLDTRPATASVPDQSRIELVGSFVAGAPPLDNFAIRTRHQIEAAWQSGVLRAAGLRHELAAGGGWKTSSPRNRFTAPSDLNLITADGTPAFVVEFNTPLDSRARVNSSSLYASDRLAAPGGLAFDIGLLADFSRGGLPAQSSPAGTFWPARSFAAQPDLIVWNSLSPRAGFAWSPPHGHGFTIRGAWFRLLSPLAGRYLDFGNPNSLGGGEYQWIDRNGDGWFEAGEQGLLLMRFGGPYSSIAPSLERPYADEIHVGAAMNFTPLATAGIHFFRRDEKQRIAAIDTGVPPEAFTAKTILDPGPDGIPGTFDDQTLTVWEQNPATFGQDRYLLTNPAGLRELNAGLEAELGGGWRGITLGASFVAEKSYGPTNPGDAAFENDPGVVGALFLDPNSSINAANRIFMDRAFVGKLRGAYRLPRAFGGVQLASVVDYTDGLVFARQLLVTGLAQGPFLVATAVRGSPEGGNRAQYVMNWNLRVGREFPLRFGSLTAAAVIMNVLNAGQSMQEIDWSGPQFNLRLPLAIQPPRFLRLELRYGF
;
A
#
# COMPACT_ATOMS: atom_id res chain seq x y z
N MET A 1 12.19 -47.91 -11.22
CA MET A 1 11.36 -47.79 -10.03
C MET A 1 11.77 -46.52 -9.34
N GLY A 2 11.48 -45.42 -10.02
CA GLY A 2 11.94 -44.11 -9.66
C GLY A 2 11.01 -43.44 -8.68
N ARG A 3 11.48 -43.18 -7.51
CA ARG A 3 10.93 -42.19 -6.59
C ARG A 3 11.30 -40.81 -7.10
N THR A 4 10.51 -40.26 -7.99
CA THR A 4 10.55 -38.82 -8.21
C THR A 4 9.52 -38.21 -7.27
N LEU A 5 9.94 -37.95 -6.05
CA LEU A 5 9.17 -37.14 -5.14
C LEU A 5 9.21 -35.71 -5.69
N VAL A 6 8.06 -35.20 -6.03
CA VAL A 6 7.84 -33.79 -6.29
C VAL A 6 8.40 -33.03 -5.08
N SER A 7 9.49 -32.33 -5.31
CA SER A 7 10.01 -31.38 -4.31
C SER A 7 8.97 -30.29 -4.20
N VAL A 8 8.06 -30.41 -3.24
CA VAL A 8 7.23 -29.30 -2.79
C VAL A 8 8.19 -28.33 -2.16
N LEU A 9 8.46 -27.30 -2.86
CA LEU A 9 9.37 -26.28 -2.41
C LEU A 9 8.87 -25.59 -1.18
N ALA A 10 9.68 -25.61 -0.18
CA ALA A 10 9.46 -25.09 1.16
C ALA A 10 9.31 -23.55 1.23
N PHE A 11 9.16 -22.84 0.12
CA PHE A 11 8.88 -21.41 0.13
C PHE A 11 7.47 -21.07 0.60
N GLY A 12 6.54 -22.00 0.55
CA GLY A 12 5.24 -21.91 1.21
C GLY A 12 5.29 -22.18 2.72
N SER A 13 6.37 -22.74 3.26
CA SER A 13 6.34 -23.33 4.60
C SER A 13 6.22 -22.30 5.74
N MET A 14 6.62 -21.07 5.56
CA MET A 14 6.40 -20.02 6.57
C MET A 14 4.95 -19.51 6.62
N LEU A 15 4.19 -19.65 5.55
CA LEU A 15 2.77 -19.34 5.54
C LEU A 15 1.91 -20.46 6.14
N TRP A 16 2.47 -21.63 6.38
CA TRP A 16 1.76 -22.87 6.71
C TRP A 16 1.57 -23.13 8.19
N ALA A 17 2.18 -22.40 9.07
CA ALA A 17 2.25 -22.76 10.49
C ALA A 17 0.90 -22.73 11.24
N GLN A 18 -0.25 -22.57 10.59
CA GLN A 18 -1.49 -22.34 11.31
C GLN A 18 -2.77 -22.94 10.74
N MET A 19 -2.73 -24.02 9.97
CA MET A 19 -3.97 -24.57 9.42
C MET A 19 -4.01 -26.09 9.41
N ILE A 20 -5.16 -26.72 9.70
CA ILE A 20 -5.36 -28.16 9.55
C ILE A 20 -5.23 -28.54 8.10
N VAL A 21 -4.48 -29.58 7.85
CA VAL A 21 -4.10 -29.96 6.51
C VAL A 21 -4.95 -31.12 5.97
N GLY A 22 -5.22 -31.06 4.69
CA GLY A 22 -5.61 -32.19 3.86
C GLY A 22 -4.56 -32.43 2.78
N ARG A 23 -4.62 -33.57 2.11
CA ARG A 23 -3.77 -33.85 0.96
C ARG A 23 -4.53 -33.55 -0.31
N LEU A 24 -3.96 -32.75 -1.19
CA LEU A 24 -4.44 -32.53 -2.54
C LEU A 24 -3.58 -33.35 -3.51
N GLU A 25 -4.20 -34.18 -4.31
CA GLU A 25 -3.56 -34.94 -5.40
C GLU A 25 -4.28 -34.65 -6.70
N GLY A 26 -3.55 -34.64 -7.81
CA GLY A 26 -4.20 -34.49 -9.10
C GLY A 26 -3.32 -34.80 -10.28
N THR A 27 -3.92 -34.73 -11.48
CA THR A 27 -3.22 -34.88 -12.75
C THR A 27 -3.50 -33.69 -13.64
N LEU A 28 -2.46 -33.20 -14.32
CA LEU A 28 -2.57 -32.19 -15.38
C LEU A 28 -2.29 -32.84 -16.72
N ARG A 29 -3.22 -32.67 -17.65
CA ARG A 29 -3.12 -33.27 -18.98
C ARG A 29 -3.36 -32.23 -20.07
N PHE A 30 -2.75 -32.44 -21.23
CA PHE A 30 -3.12 -31.72 -22.44
C PHE A 30 -4.55 -32.12 -22.89
N PRO A 31 -5.21 -31.29 -23.72
CA PRO A 31 -6.53 -31.65 -24.25
C PRO A 31 -6.58 -32.97 -25.02
N ASP A 32 -5.46 -33.46 -25.51
CA ASP A 32 -5.32 -34.75 -26.19
C ASP A 32 -5.04 -35.91 -25.24
N GLY A 33 -5.05 -35.65 -23.90
CA GLY A 33 -4.91 -36.69 -22.88
C GLY A 33 -3.46 -36.97 -22.46
N ARG A 34 -2.45 -36.43 -23.18
CA ARG A 34 -1.04 -36.59 -22.79
C ARG A 34 -0.75 -35.90 -21.47
N PRO A 35 0.12 -36.47 -20.61
CA PRO A 35 0.52 -35.78 -19.37
C PRO A 35 1.32 -34.52 -19.65
N ARG A 36 1.07 -33.44 -18.88
CA ARG A 36 1.89 -32.24 -18.85
C ARG A 36 2.93 -32.41 -17.75
N ALA A 37 4.07 -32.93 -18.11
CA ALA A 37 5.19 -33.15 -17.21
C ALA A 37 6.00 -31.86 -16.98
N GLY A 38 6.41 -31.63 -15.71
CA GLY A 38 7.22 -30.47 -15.34
C GLY A 38 6.48 -29.15 -15.35
N GLU A 39 5.18 -29.16 -15.52
CA GLU A 39 4.35 -27.95 -15.57
C GLU A 39 4.16 -27.37 -14.19
N ALA A 40 4.33 -26.05 -14.07
CA ALA A 40 4.05 -25.30 -12.86
C ALA A 40 2.53 -25.08 -12.69
N LEU A 41 2.00 -25.51 -11.57
CA LEU A 41 0.61 -25.33 -11.18
C LEU A 41 0.52 -24.39 -10.00
N LYS A 42 -0.14 -23.26 -10.22
CA LYS A 42 -0.46 -22.33 -9.17
C LYS A 42 -1.62 -22.86 -8.33
N VAL A 43 -1.42 -22.93 -7.02
CA VAL A 43 -2.45 -23.30 -6.05
C VAL A 43 -2.67 -22.09 -5.15
N SER A 44 -3.83 -21.47 -5.26
CA SER A 44 -4.19 -20.30 -4.45
C SER A 44 -5.38 -20.61 -3.56
N GLY A 45 -5.38 -20.08 -2.33
CA GLY A 45 -6.44 -20.29 -1.33
C GLY A 45 -7.08 -18.98 -0.86
N GLY A 46 -8.33 -19.05 -0.41
CA GLY A 46 -9.25 -17.94 -0.18
C GLY A 46 -8.87 -16.89 0.88
N THR A 47 -7.71 -16.96 1.51
CA THR A 47 -7.25 -15.93 2.46
C THR A 47 -5.74 -15.78 2.44
N SER A 48 -5.15 -15.60 1.26
CA SER A 48 -3.72 -15.32 1.12
C SER A 48 -2.78 -16.53 1.09
N PHE A 49 -3.25 -17.69 0.64
CA PHE A 49 -2.37 -18.80 0.38
C PHE A 49 -2.11 -18.92 -1.12
N GLU A 50 -0.85 -18.99 -1.50
CA GLU A 50 -0.46 -19.35 -2.84
C GLU A 50 0.83 -20.17 -2.83
N VAL A 51 0.86 -21.26 -3.60
CA VAL A 51 2.03 -22.10 -3.80
C VAL A 51 2.04 -22.59 -5.24
N THR A 52 3.24 -22.74 -5.78
CA THR A 52 3.42 -23.40 -7.06
C THR A 52 3.89 -24.83 -6.85
N VAL A 53 3.19 -25.79 -7.46
CA VAL A 53 3.58 -27.20 -7.50
C VAL A 53 3.90 -27.63 -8.93
N HIS A 54 4.95 -28.41 -9.13
CA HIS A 54 5.29 -28.91 -10.45
C HIS A 54 4.78 -30.35 -10.63
N THR A 55 4.29 -30.64 -11.81
CA THR A 55 3.86 -31.99 -12.17
C THR A 55 5.05 -32.92 -12.43
N ASP A 56 4.92 -34.18 -12.05
CA ASP A 56 5.91 -35.21 -12.37
C ASP A 56 5.87 -35.64 -13.85
N GLY A 57 6.71 -36.60 -14.23
CA GLY A 57 6.78 -37.14 -15.62
C GLY A 57 5.47 -37.70 -16.13
N GLU A 58 4.51 -38.00 -15.28
CA GLU A 58 3.19 -38.51 -15.62
C GLU A 58 2.09 -37.43 -15.47
N GLY A 59 2.49 -36.19 -15.29
CA GLY A 59 1.59 -35.07 -15.11
C GLY A 59 0.87 -35.04 -13.76
N ARG A 60 1.35 -35.81 -12.76
CA ARG A 60 0.75 -35.85 -11.41
C ARG A 60 1.39 -34.85 -10.50
N PHE A 61 0.60 -34.32 -9.60
CA PHE A 61 1.07 -33.47 -8.50
C PHE A 61 0.42 -33.92 -7.20
N ALA A 62 1.10 -33.64 -6.08
CA ALA A 62 0.57 -33.87 -4.75
C ALA A 62 1.06 -32.76 -3.81
N LEU A 63 0.16 -32.28 -2.96
CA LEU A 63 0.40 -31.18 -2.06
C LEU A 63 -0.34 -31.41 -0.75
N VAL A 64 0.29 -31.10 0.36
CA VAL A 64 -0.38 -31.03 1.65
C VAL A 64 -0.76 -29.57 1.88
N LEU A 65 -2.07 -29.31 1.98
CA LEU A 65 -2.62 -27.98 2.10
C LEU A 65 -3.40 -27.83 3.40
N PRO A 66 -3.45 -26.64 3.99
CA PRO A 66 -4.46 -26.34 4.98
C PRO A 66 -5.85 -26.70 4.45
N TYR A 67 -6.77 -27.15 5.31
CA TYR A 67 -8.15 -27.35 4.86
C TYR A 67 -8.72 -25.97 4.44
N GLY A 68 -9.54 -25.98 3.41
CA GLY A 68 -10.09 -24.72 2.88
C GLY A 68 -10.42 -24.83 1.39
N ALA A 69 -10.94 -23.72 0.89
CA ALA A 69 -11.18 -23.56 -0.54
C ALA A 69 -9.91 -23.11 -1.25
N TYR A 70 -9.54 -23.78 -2.31
CA TYR A 70 -8.38 -23.49 -3.14
C TYR A 70 -8.75 -23.37 -4.60
N ARG A 71 -7.88 -22.73 -5.35
CA ARG A 71 -7.87 -22.79 -6.81
C ARG A 71 -6.58 -23.46 -7.24
N VAL A 72 -6.68 -24.50 -8.02
CA VAL A 72 -5.55 -25.27 -8.55
C VAL A 72 -5.54 -25.09 -10.07
N GLY A 73 -4.58 -24.35 -10.58
CA GLY A 73 -4.57 -23.99 -12.00
C GLY A 73 -5.86 -23.25 -12.45
N GLY A 74 -6.50 -22.50 -11.56
CA GLY A 74 -7.78 -21.83 -11.78
C GLY A 74 -9.02 -22.66 -11.44
N THR A 75 -8.90 -23.96 -11.18
CA THR A 75 -10.02 -24.86 -10.83
C THR A 75 -10.27 -24.80 -9.32
N PRO A 76 -11.47 -24.45 -8.86
CA PRO A 76 -11.80 -24.46 -7.45
C PRO A 76 -11.82 -25.87 -6.88
N VAL A 77 -11.17 -26.04 -5.74
CA VAL A 77 -11.02 -27.33 -5.05
C VAL A 77 -11.18 -27.09 -3.55
N GLN A 78 -11.99 -27.91 -2.89
CA GLN A 78 -12.08 -27.91 -1.43
C GLN A 78 -11.17 -28.99 -0.87
N VAL A 79 -10.15 -28.58 -0.14
CA VAL A 79 -9.32 -29.49 0.65
C VAL A 79 -9.97 -29.71 2.00
N ALA A 80 -10.42 -30.92 2.25
CA ALA A 80 -11.04 -31.29 3.53
C ALA A 80 -9.97 -31.75 4.55
N PRO A 81 -10.21 -31.51 5.86
CA PRO A 81 -9.24 -31.89 6.88
C PRO A 81 -8.99 -33.39 6.91
N ASN A 82 -7.72 -33.77 6.99
CA ASN A 82 -7.27 -35.15 7.13
C ASN A 82 -7.71 -36.11 6.02
N THR A 83 -8.08 -35.61 4.86
CA THR A 83 -8.50 -36.41 3.71
C THR A 83 -7.61 -36.13 2.49
N THR A 84 -7.62 -37.06 1.53
CA THR A 84 -7.01 -36.79 0.23
C THR A 84 -8.10 -36.32 -0.74
N THR A 85 -7.98 -35.10 -1.18
CA THR A 85 -8.82 -34.52 -2.23
C THR A 85 -8.14 -34.79 -3.57
N ARG A 86 -8.86 -35.39 -4.51
CA ARG A 86 -8.34 -35.62 -5.87
C ARG A 86 -8.96 -34.66 -6.86
N VAL A 87 -8.12 -34.11 -7.74
CA VAL A 87 -8.55 -33.23 -8.82
C VAL A 87 -7.78 -33.54 -10.10
N ASP A 88 -8.52 -33.88 -11.14
CA ASP A 88 -7.95 -33.98 -12.48
C ASP A 88 -8.18 -32.69 -13.24
N LEU A 89 -7.07 -32.02 -13.54
CA LEU A 89 -7.09 -30.74 -14.24
C LEU A 89 -6.96 -31.00 -15.74
N ALA A 90 -8.05 -30.76 -16.47
CA ALA A 90 -7.88 -30.34 -17.85
C ALA A 90 -7.20 -28.95 -17.82
N PRO A 91 -6.39 -28.58 -18.83
CA PRO A 91 -5.81 -27.24 -18.84
C PRO A 91 -6.92 -26.21 -18.70
N SER A 92 -7.07 -25.65 -17.50
CA SER A 92 -7.93 -24.49 -17.33
C SER A 92 -7.30 -23.36 -18.17
N PRO A 93 -8.05 -22.70 -19.04
CA PRO A 93 -7.54 -21.48 -19.61
C PRO A 93 -7.14 -20.59 -18.44
N ARG A 94 -5.90 -20.08 -18.40
CA ARG A 94 -5.59 -18.91 -17.59
C ARG A 94 -6.73 -17.93 -17.83
N ALA A 95 -7.46 -17.57 -16.79
CA ALA A 95 -8.43 -16.50 -16.91
C ALA A 95 -7.62 -15.23 -17.17
N PHE A 96 -7.66 -14.75 -18.40
CA PHE A 96 -6.93 -13.57 -18.81
C PHE A 96 -7.75 -12.35 -18.41
N PHE A 97 -7.68 -11.99 -17.15
CA PHE A 97 -8.23 -10.70 -16.73
C PHE A 97 -7.35 -9.56 -17.23
N PRO A 98 -7.91 -8.36 -17.41
CA PRO A 98 -7.12 -7.15 -17.56
C PRO A 98 -6.16 -7.05 -16.37
N GLU A 99 -4.85 -7.10 -16.65
CA GLU A 99 -3.83 -7.05 -15.61
C GLU A 99 -3.43 -5.59 -15.35
N PRO A 100 -3.36 -5.14 -14.09
CA PRO A 100 -2.71 -3.89 -13.72
C PRO A 100 -1.24 -3.91 -14.09
N PHE A 101 -0.63 -2.73 -14.25
CA PHE A 101 0.80 -2.62 -14.55
C PHE A 101 1.64 -2.27 -13.31
N SER A 102 1.04 -2.20 -12.14
CA SER A 102 1.74 -1.99 -10.88
C SER A 102 1.52 -3.14 -9.90
N MET A 103 2.47 -3.34 -9.02
CA MET A 103 2.36 -4.30 -7.93
C MET A 103 1.16 -3.97 -7.02
N GLN A 104 0.95 -2.69 -6.71
CA GLN A 104 -0.15 -2.24 -5.85
C GLN A 104 -1.51 -2.48 -6.50
N GLY A 105 -1.65 -2.22 -7.80
CA GLY A 105 -2.84 -2.54 -8.55
C GLY A 105 -3.14 -4.04 -8.55
N GLU A 106 -2.10 -4.89 -8.67
CA GLU A 106 -2.27 -6.34 -8.58
C GLU A 106 -2.71 -6.78 -7.18
N LEU A 107 -2.12 -6.22 -6.12
CA LEU A 107 -2.51 -6.48 -4.73
C LEU A 107 -3.95 -6.00 -4.45
N ALA A 108 -4.30 -4.80 -4.91
CA ALA A 108 -5.66 -4.28 -4.81
C ALA A 108 -6.68 -5.14 -5.57
N ALA A 109 -6.27 -5.78 -6.64
CA ALA A 109 -7.10 -6.68 -7.40
C ALA A 109 -7.35 -8.04 -6.71
N LEU A 110 -6.48 -8.46 -5.80
CA LEU A 110 -6.55 -9.77 -5.15
C LEU A 110 -7.49 -9.82 -3.94
N ASP A 111 -7.56 -8.75 -3.16
CA ASP A 111 -8.31 -8.72 -1.92
C ASP A 111 -9.61 -7.92 -2.09
N PRO A 112 -10.77 -8.45 -1.67
CA PRO A 112 -12.06 -7.76 -1.78
C PRO A 112 -12.11 -6.41 -1.06
N THR A 113 -11.42 -6.28 0.08
CA THR A 113 -11.45 -5.10 0.94
C THR A 113 -10.45 -4.04 0.52
N ALA A 114 -9.55 -4.35 -0.44
CA ALA A 114 -8.46 -3.46 -0.81
C ALA A 114 -8.94 -2.18 -1.50
N VAL A 115 -8.44 -1.06 -1.01
CA VAL A 115 -8.64 0.29 -1.56
C VAL A 115 -7.27 0.94 -1.75
N SER A 116 -7.05 1.55 -2.91
CA SER A 116 -5.84 2.32 -3.19
C SER A 116 -6.10 3.82 -3.22
N GLU A 117 -5.09 4.61 -2.86
CA GLU A 117 -5.08 6.06 -3.04
C GLU A 117 -3.76 6.47 -3.74
N PRO A 118 -3.81 7.14 -4.88
CA PRO A 118 -5.02 7.38 -5.68
C PRO A 118 -5.67 6.08 -6.17
N VAL A 119 -6.95 6.14 -6.48
CA VAL A 119 -7.66 4.98 -7.04
C VAL A 119 -7.08 4.67 -8.41
N ASP A 120 -6.43 3.53 -8.52
CA ASP A 120 -5.70 3.14 -9.72
C ASP A 120 -6.41 2.02 -10.47
N PHE A 121 -7.03 2.37 -11.58
CA PHE A 121 -7.68 1.40 -12.46
C PHE A 121 -6.80 0.86 -13.57
N THR A 122 -5.67 1.51 -13.81
CA THR A 122 -4.75 1.15 -14.89
C THR A 122 -3.52 0.42 -14.38
N GLY A 123 -3.30 0.46 -13.06
CA GLY A 123 -2.10 -0.01 -12.42
C GLY A 123 -0.91 0.96 -12.54
N LEU A 124 -1.17 2.19 -12.93
CA LEU A 124 -0.14 3.21 -13.16
C LEU A 124 -0.32 4.47 -12.32
N ALA A 125 -1.33 4.52 -11.47
CA ALA A 125 -1.61 5.56 -10.46
C ALA A 125 -0.75 6.83 -10.59
N ASP A 126 -0.87 7.56 -11.69
CA ASP A 126 -0.02 8.70 -12.02
C ASP A 126 1.50 8.36 -12.01
N ASN A 127 1.87 7.12 -12.30
CA ASN A 127 3.23 6.59 -12.16
C ASN A 127 3.78 6.68 -10.72
N ARG A 128 2.93 6.74 -9.72
CA ARG A 128 3.29 6.84 -8.31
C ARG A 128 3.02 5.53 -7.59
N LEU A 129 3.66 5.40 -6.43
CA LEU A 129 3.34 4.34 -5.49
C LEU A 129 1.99 4.64 -4.84
N ALA A 130 0.95 3.93 -5.25
CA ALA A 130 -0.32 4.01 -4.57
C ALA A 130 -0.21 3.53 -3.12
N LEU A 131 -0.85 4.23 -2.20
CA LEU A 131 -1.05 3.79 -0.83
C LEU A 131 -2.20 2.79 -0.82
N VAL A 132 -2.01 1.63 -0.20
CA VAL A 132 -3.03 0.57 -0.21
C VAL A 132 -3.49 0.30 1.22
N SER A 133 -4.79 0.34 1.41
CA SER A 133 -5.49 -0.02 2.65
C SER A 133 -6.33 -1.27 2.43
N PHE A 134 -6.56 -2.01 3.50
CA PHE A 134 -7.43 -3.18 3.56
C PHE A 134 -8.39 -3.03 4.74
N GLU A 135 -9.60 -3.57 4.61
CA GLU A 135 -10.60 -3.52 5.69
C GLU A 135 -10.84 -2.11 6.24
N GLY A 136 -10.61 -1.08 5.43
CA GLY A 136 -10.82 0.33 5.74
C GLY A 136 -9.91 0.94 6.81
N TYR A 137 -8.85 0.26 7.25
CA TYR A 137 -7.92 0.84 8.21
C TYR A 137 -6.84 1.72 7.54
N SER A 138 -6.00 2.36 8.35
CA SER A 138 -4.91 3.19 7.86
C SER A 138 -4.00 2.43 6.89
N TRP A 139 -3.66 3.07 5.77
CA TRP A 139 -2.65 2.55 4.85
C TRP A 139 -1.28 2.28 5.52
N THR A 140 -0.98 3.01 6.62
CA THR A 140 0.27 2.82 7.38
C THR A 140 0.33 1.48 8.10
N ALA A 141 -0.79 0.78 8.24
CA ALA A 141 -0.86 -0.55 8.82
C ALA A 141 -0.53 -1.66 7.82
N THR A 142 -0.46 -1.37 6.51
CA THR A 142 -0.11 -2.34 5.48
C THR A 142 1.37 -2.66 5.50
N GLY A 143 1.71 -3.93 5.69
CA GLY A 143 3.08 -4.44 5.61
C GLY A 143 3.36 -5.08 4.25
N PHE A 144 4.55 -4.85 3.70
CA PHE A 144 4.99 -5.46 2.45
C PHE A 144 6.10 -6.48 2.71
N ARG A 145 5.98 -7.65 2.07
CA ARG A 145 7.02 -8.68 2.13
C ARG A 145 7.39 -9.15 0.73
N ILE A 146 8.68 -9.37 0.50
CA ILE A 146 9.17 -10.02 -0.70
C ILE A 146 9.84 -11.33 -0.32
N GLU A 147 9.41 -12.44 -0.92
CA GLU A 147 9.91 -13.79 -0.60
C GLU A 147 9.92 -14.09 0.91
N GLY A 148 8.95 -13.53 1.65
CA GLY A 148 8.83 -13.71 3.08
C GLY A 148 9.64 -12.73 3.95
N LEU A 149 10.54 -11.91 3.40
CA LEU A 149 11.29 -10.89 4.13
C LEU A 149 10.59 -9.52 4.08
N ASP A 150 10.73 -8.73 5.16
CA ASP A 150 10.12 -7.41 5.28
C ASP A 150 10.69 -6.42 4.25
N ALA A 151 9.81 -5.85 3.44
CA ALA A 151 10.12 -4.84 2.42
C ALA A 151 9.39 -3.50 2.66
N THR A 152 8.81 -3.31 3.85
CA THR A 152 8.13 -2.07 4.23
C THR A 152 9.13 -0.98 4.58
N ASP A 153 8.87 0.29 4.24
CA ASP A 153 9.72 1.41 4.64
C ASP A 153 9.83 1.51 6.17
N SER A 154 11.05 1.49 6.67
CA SER A 154 11.35 1.61 8.09
C SER A 154 11.21 3.02 8.65
N TYR A 155 11.15 4.03 7.79
CA TYR A 155 10.89 5.40 8.18
C TYR A 155 9.41 5.73 8.16
N GLN A 156 8.73 5.39 7.06
CA GLN A 156 7.29 5.59 6.86
C GLN A 156 6.62 4.25 6.57
N PRO A 157 6.04 3.56 7.57
CA PRO A 157 5.28 2.34 7.35
C PRO A 157 4.16 2.50 6.31
N GLY A 158 3.75 1.39 5.70
CA GLY A 158 2.72 1.38 4.65
C GLY A 158 3.24 1.66 3.23
N ARG A 159 4.55 1.86 3.05
CA ARG A 159 5.20 2.01 1.75
C ARG A 159 6.11 0.82 1.46
N PRO A 160 6.09 0.25 0.25
CA PRO A 160 7.06 -0.76 -0.15
C PRO A 160 8.40 -0.12 -0.52
N LEU A 161 9.51 -0.75 -0.13
CA LEU A 161 10.86 -0.41 -0.57
C LEU A 161 11.38 -1.34 -1.67
N VAL A 162 10.53 -2.17 -2.24
CA VAL A 162 10.84 -3.06 -3.35
C VAL A 162 9.65 -3.06 -4.30
N LEU A 163 9.93 -2.82 -5.57
CA LEU A 163 8.92 -2.75 -6.62
C LEU A 163 9.33 -3.67 -7.76
N PRO A 164 9.06 -4.97 -7.66
CA PRO A 164 9.32 -5.89 -8.75
C PRO A 164 8.35 -5.66 -9.91
N ASP A 165 8.79 -6.05 -11.10
CA ASP A 165 7.91 -6.10 -12.25
C ASP A 165 6.75 -7.07 -12.03
N VAL A 166 5.52 -6.60 -12.27
CA VAL A 166 4.28 -7.41 -12.14
C VAL A 166 4.33 -8.66 -13.02
N GLN A 167 4.94 -8.60 -14.20
CA GLN A 167 5.03 -9.76 -15.09
C GLN A 167 6.02 -10.82 -14.61
N ALA A 168 6.96 -10.44 -13.74
CA ALA A 168 7.86 -11.36 -13.04
C ALA A 168 7.27 -11.89 -11.73
N LEU A 169 6.06 -11.51 -11.36
CA LEU A 169 5.37 -12.05 -10.18
C LEU A 169 4.77 -13.41 -10.50
N GLU A 170 5.10 -14.39 -9.68
CA GLU A 170 4.47 -15.71 -9.78
C GLU A 170 3.23 -15.79 -8.89
N ALA A 171 3.29 -15.18 -7.72
CA ALA A 171 2.29 -15.31 -6.69
C ALA A 171 2.22 -14.10 -5.75
N PRO A 172 1.63 -12.97 -6.16
CA PRO A 172 1.26 -11.97 -5.19
C PRO A 172 0.16 -12.50 -4.27
N ALA A 173 0.27 -12.23 -2.97
CA ALA A 173 -0.67 -12.68 -1.97
C ALA A 173 -0.95 -11.54 -0.97
N VAL A 174 -2.21 -11.34 -0.64
CA VAL A 174 -2.62 -10.43 0.42
C VAL A 174 -3.22 -11.24 1.56
N ARG A 175 -2.83 -10.90 2.77
CA ARG A 175 -3.46 -11.40 3.99
C ARG A 175 -3.98 -10.22 4.79
N SER A 176 -5.28 -10.00 4.73
CA SER A 176 -6.01 -9.03 5.53
C SER A 176 -6.66 -9.67 6.76
N ALA A 177 -7.03 -10.94 6.69
CA ALA A 177 -7.70 -11.68 7.76
C ALA A 177 -6.87 -12.86 8.27
N PHE A 178 -7.13 -13.33 9.51
CA PHE A 178 -6.53 -14.51 10.12
C PHE A 178 -4.99 -14.48 10.15
N ALA A 179 -4.43 -13.43 10.75
CA ALA A 179 -3.00 -13.19 10.82
C ALA A 179 -2.21 -14.39 11.38
N LEU A 180 -1.13 -14.75 10.70
CA LEU A 180 -0.22 -15.81 11.18
C LEU A 180 0.61 -15.34 12.37
N THR A 181 1.06 -16.28 13.20
CA THR A 181 1.98 -15.98 14.31
C THR A 181 3.30 -15.41 13.81
N THR A 182 3.70 -15.75 12.60
CA THR A 182 4.92 -15.24 11.94
C THR A 182 4.78 -13.82 11.41
N SER A 183 3.56 -13.29 11.27
CA SER A 183 3.34 -11.94 10.73
C SER A 183 3.73 -10.87 11.74
N GLU A 184 4.63 -9.99 11.38
CA GLU A 184 5.00 -8.79 12.12
C GLU A 184 4.27 -7.53 11.62
N SER A 185 3.36 -7.68 10.66
CA SER A 185 2.56 -6.56 10.15
C SER A 185 1.59 -6.03 11.20
N TYR A 186 1.35 -4.74 11.17
CA TYR A 186 0.35 -4.07 12.03
C TYR A 186 -1.08 -4.27 11.53
N GLY A 187 -1.25 -4.60 10.27
CA GLY A 187 -2.54 -4.91 9.62
C GLY A 187 -2.34 -5.97 8.54
N ALA A 188 -2.85 -5.69 7.34
CA ALA A 188 -2.65 -6.60 6.22
C ALA A 188 -1.18 -6.79 5.86
N GLU A 189 -0.88 -7.97 5.41
CA GLU A 189 0.44 -8.33 4.87
C GLU A 189 0.34 -8.61 3.38
N ALA A 190 0.94 -7.74 2.58
CA ALA A 190 1.05 -7.88 1.13
C ALA A 190 2.35 -8.61 0.79
N GLY A 191 2.24 -9.88 0.44
CA GLY A 191 3.37 -10.74 0.06
C GLY A 191 3.57 -10.78 -1.45
N VAL A 192 4.81 -10.67 -1.88
CA VAL A 192 5.22 -10.73 -3.28
C VAL A 192 6.21 -11.87 -3.47
N PHE A 193 5.93 -12.75 -4.40
CA PHE A 193 6.80 -13.86 -4.78
C PHE A 193 7.15 -13.73 -6.25
N LEU A 194 8.44 -13.77 -6.55
CA LEU A 194 8.95 -13.68 -7.90
C LEU A 194 8.98 -15.04 -8.59
N ALA A 195 8.89 -15.03 -9.91
CA ALA A 195 8.94 -16.23 -10.73
C ALA A 195 10.15 -17.10 -10.39
N GLN A 196 9.89 -18.41 -10.40
CA GLN A 196 10.87 -19.42 -10.04
C GLN A 196 11.44 -20.11 -11.28
N PRO A 197 12.69 -20.56 -11.24
CA PRO A 197 13.23 -21.37 -12.32
C PRO A 197 12.50 -22.70 -12.42
N HIS A 198 12.12 -23.08 -13.63
CA HIS A 198 11.47 -24.35 -13.91
C HIS A 198 12.50 -25.45 -14.23
N VAL A 199 12.07 -26.69 -14.15
CA VAL A 199 12.89 -27.89 -14.48
C VAL A 199 13.16 -28.06 -15.97
N VAL A 200 12.51 -27.25 -16.81
CA VAL A 200 12.74 -27.17 -18.27
C VAL A 200 12.95 -25.70 -18.66
N TRP A 201 13.72 -25.49 -19.71
CA TRP A 201 13.90 -24.15 -20.25
C TRP A 201 12.58 -23.59 -20.75
N HIS A 202 12.29 -22.40 -20.33
CA HIS A 202 11.10 -21.61 -20.71
C HIS A 202 11.50 -20.15 -20.80
N GLY A 203 10.70 -19.39 -21.50
CA GLY A 203 10.88 -17.94 -21.55
C GLY A 203 9.67 -17.27 -22.15
N ALA A 204 9.59 -15.94 -21.98
CA ALA A 204 8.59 -15.13 -22.63
C ALA A 204 9.16 -13.78 -23.06
N LEU A 205 8.58 -13.28 -24.15
CA LEU A 205 8.72 -11.91 -24.59
C LEU A 205 7.32 -11.31 -24.63
N ALA A 206 7.13 -10.18 -23.98
CA ALA A 206 5.83 -9.50 -23.99
C ALA A 206 6.03 -8.02 -24.31
N SER A 207 5.05 -7.47 -25.02
CA SER A 207 4.96 -6.04 -25.31
C SER A 207 3.52 -5.59 -25.16
N ALA A 208 3.31 -4.43 -24.54
CA ALA A 208 1.99 -3.83 -24.39
C ALA A 208 2.08 -2.32 -24.58
N GLY A 209 1.01 -1.71 -25.11
CA GLY A 209 1.02 -0.28 -25.30
C GLY A 209 -0.32 0.32 -25.69
N THR A 210 -0.38 1.64 -25.59
CA THR A 210 -1.48 2.48 -26.07
C THR A 210 -0.94 3.79 -26.63
N GLY A 211 -1.78 4.53 -27.31
CA GLY A 211 -1.49 5.87 -27.83
C GLY A 211 -2.69 6.78 -27.78
N ALA A 212 -2.50 8.08 -27.89
CA ALA A 212 -3.58 9.07 -27.81
C ALA A 212 -4.76 8.80 -28.76
N PHE A 213 -4.49 8.21 -29.94
CA PHE A 213 -5.52 7.85 -30.92
C PHE A 213 -6.37 6.64 -30.52
N LEU A 214 -5.95 5.88 -29.50
CA LEU A 214 -6.67 4.77 -28.90
C LEU A 214 -7.44 5.18 -27.64
N GLY A 215 -7.38 6.44 -27.26
CA GLY A 215 -8.05 7.02 -26.10
C GLY A 215 -9.22 7.93 -26.49
N SER A 216 -10.08 8.19 -25.53
CA SER A 216 -11.19 9.15 -25.63
C SER A 216 -11.04 10.26 -24.57
N GLY A 217 -11.86 11.29 -24.63
CA GLY A 217 -12.05 12.26 -23.54
C GLY A 217 -13.33 11.94 -22.77
N ASN A 218 -13.38 12.31 -21.50
CA ASN A 218 -14.56 12.13 -20.64
C ASN A 218 -14.82 13.32 -19.71
N LEU A 219 -14.38 14.53 -20.09
CA LEU A 219 -14.61 15.74 -19.31
C LEU A 219 -16.11 15.98 -19.12
N PRO A 220 -16.59 16.25 -17.91
CA PRO A 220 -17.95 16.70 -17.66
C PRO A 220 -18.20 18.06 -18.33
N GLN A 221 -19.46 18.35 -18.68
CA GLN A 221 -19.83 19.62 -19.31
C GLN A 221 -19.65 20.86 -18.41
N LEU A 222 -19.49 20.66 -17.10
CA LEU A 222 -19.25 21.70 -16.10
C LEU A 222 -17.87 21.49 -15.50
N SER A 223 -16.83 21.81 -16.23
CA SER A 223 -15.44 21.58 -15.79
C SER A 223 -14.66 22.88 -15.52
N ASP A 224 -15.28 23.82 -14.81
CA ASP A 224 -14.51 24.98 -14.29
C ASP A 224 -13.55 24.47 -13.21
N GLY A 225 -12.33 24.06 -13.58
CA GLY A 225 -11.31 23.55 -12.68
C GLY A 225 -10.50 22.38 -13.22
N VAL A 226 -11.08 21.47 -14.02
CA VAL A 226 -10.36 20.41 -14.72
C VAL A 226 -10.43 20.67 -16.22
N GLU A 227 -9.38 21.24 -16.77
CA GLU A 227 -9.36 21.64 -18.19
C GLU A 227 -9.10 20.48 -19.15
N GLN A 228 -8.57 19.37 -18.67
CA GLN A 228 -8.22 18.22 -19.51
C GLN A 228 -8.34 16.89 -18.74
N SER A 229 -8.68 15.82 -19.47
CA SER A 229 -8.73 14.48 -18.90
C SER A 229 -7.33 13.96 -18.58
N ASP A 230 -7.18 13.25 -17.46
CA ASP A 230 -6.02 12.43 -17.17
C ASP A 230 -5.92 11.29 -18.19
N ARG A 231 -4.98 11.36 -19.13
CA ARG A 231 -4.87 10.39 -20.22
C ARG A 231 -3.43 10.14 -20.65
N TYR A 232 -3.21 8.93 -21.13
CA TYR A 232 -1.96 8.61 -21.81
C TYR A 232 -1.90 9.24 -23.20
N ASN A 233 -0.85 9.99 -23.47
CA ASN A 233 -0.48 10.36 -24.83
C ASN A 233 0.14 9.15 -25.54
N TRP A 234 0.95 8.39 -24.82
CA TRP A 234 1.41 7.07 -25.20
C TRP A 234 1.93 6.32 -23.98
N LEU A 235 1.88 5.00 -24.05
CA LEU A 235 2.46 4.07 -23.09
C LEU A 235 3.05 2.92 -23.87
N ALA A 236 4.26 2.50 -23.53
CA ALA A 236 4.89 1.29 -24.00
C ALA A 236 5.48 0.52 -22.83
N ARG A 237 5.31 -0.78 -22.85
CA ARG A 237 5.91 -1.70 -21.87
C ARG A 237 6.43 -2.93 -22.58
N ASP A 238 7.67 -3.29 -22.29
CA ASP A 238 8.32 -4.47 -22.80
C ASP A 238 8.83 -5.34 -21.64
N HIS A 239 8.75 -6.63 -21.80
CA HIS A 239 9.21 -7.63 -20.84
C HIS A 239 9.90 -8.79 -21.54
N ALA A 240 10.97 -9.27 -20.95
CA ALA A 240 11.67 -10.48 -21.36
C ALA A 240 12.02 -11.32 -20.13
N GLU A 241 11.77 -12.62 -20.22
CA GLU A 241 12.13 -13.58 -19.18
C GLU A 241 12.68 -14.87 -19.76
N ILE A 242 13.59 -15.50 -19.02
CA ILE A 242 14.13 -16.81 -19.33
C ILE A 242 14.47 -17.55 -18.04
N GLY A 243 14.16 -18.83 -17.99
CA GLY A 243 14.49 -19.68 -16.86
C GLY A 243 14.63 -21.14 -17.24
N GLY A 244 15.41 -21.90 -16.47
CA GLY A 244 15.60 -23.32 -16.69
C GLY A 244 16.80 -23.89 -15.95
N PRO A 245 17.06 -25.20 -16.13
CA PRO A 245 18.16 -25.89 -15.46
C PRO A 245 19.50 -25.56 -16.13
N ILE A 246 20.45 -24.98 -15.40
CA ILE A 246 21.85 -24.80 -15.83
C ILE A 246 22.69 -26.03 -15.52
N ALA A 247 22.28 -26.83 -14.54
CA ALA A 247 22.86 -28.12 -14.19
C ALA A 247 21.78 -29.01 -13.53
N ARG A 248 22.08 -30.30 -13.34
CA ARG A 248 21.16 -31.23 -12.63
C ARG A 248 20.86 -30.79 -11.18
N TRP A 249 21.73 -29.98 -10.61
CA TRP A 249 21.67 -29.49 -9.24
C TRP A 249 21.41 -27.99 -9.16
N ALA A 250 21.30 -27.28 -10.29
CA ALA A 250 21.14 -25.83 -10.28
C ALA A 250 20.22 -25.32 -11.40
N ASP A 251 19.38 -24.38 -11.03
CA ASP A 251 18.44 -23.70 -11.94
C ASP A 251 18.65 -22.18 -11.87
N LEU A 252 18.31 -21.48 -12.94
CA LEU A 252 18.40 -20.04 -13.05
C LEU A 252 17.11 -19.47 -13.64
N PHE A 253 16.69 -18.31 -13.15
CA PHE A 253 15.66 -17.47 -13.75
C PHE A 253 16.20 -16.03 -13.85
N ALA A 254 15.91 -15.35 -14.95
CA ALA A 254 16.18 -13.93 -15.12
C ALA A 254 15.07 -13.25 -15.89
N SER A 255 14.72 -12.02 -15.50
CA SER A 255 13.79 -11.17 -16.24
C SER A 255 14.27 -9.73 -16.27
N ALA A 256 13.88 -9.02 -17.32
CA ALA A 256 14.09 -7.59 -17.47
C ALA A 256 12.87 -6.95 -18.13
N SER A 257 12.48 -5.78 -17.64
CA SER A 257 11.32 -5.05 -18.15
C SER A 257 11.60 -3.56 -18.18
N GLY A 258 10.94 -2.90 -19.11
CA GLY A 258 10.90 -1.46 -19.21
C GLY A 258 9.48 -0.96 -19.45
N GLN A 259 9.13 0.13 -18.84
CA GLN A 259 7.87 0.85 -19.05
C GLN A 259 8.18 2.32 -19.27
N TRP A 260 7.59 2.88 -20.28
CA TRP A 260 7.73 4.28 -20.65
C TRP A 260 6.34 4.86 -20.91
N SER A 261 6.08 6.06 -20.44
CA SER A 261 4.82 6.74 -20.73
C SER A 261 4.95 8.25 -20.81
N SER A 262 4.01 8.85 -21.49
CA SER A 262 3.69 10.27 -21.45
C SER A 262 2.22 10.43 -21.12
N GLN A 263 1.92 11.20 -20.10
CA GLN A 263 0.58 11.36 -19.55
C GLN A 263 0.25 12.84 -19.43
N THR A 264 -0.94 13.21 -19.84
CA THR A 264 -1.53 14.52 -19.60
C THR A 264 -2.18 14.50 -18.23
N MET A 265 -1.84 15.45 -17.36
CA MET A 265 -2.41 15.54 -16.00
C MET A 265 -3.57 16.54 -15.99
N PRO A 266 -4.66 16.27 -15.22
CA PRO A 266 -5.92 17.06 -15.29
C PRO A 266 -5.74 18.55 -15.02
N LEU A 267 -4.83 18.90 -14.10
CA LEU A 267 -4.65 20.27 -13.64
C LEU A 267 -3.31 20.87 -14.10
N SER A 268 -2.64 20.22 -15.03
CA SER A 268 -1.43 20.75 -15.65
C SER A 268 -1.77 21.69 -16.78
N PRO A 269 -0.95 22.73 -17.02
CA PRO A 269 -1.11 23.61 -18.16
C PRO A 269 -1.18 22.84 -19.48
N PRO A 270 -1.97 23.33 -20.44
CA PRO A 270 -2.03 22.72 -21.77
C PRO A 270 -0.64 22.58 -22.39
N GLY A 271 -0.33 21.33 -22.82
CA GLY A 271 0.98 21.00 -23.40
C GLY A 271 2.06 20.53 -22.43
N THR A 272 1.83 20.60 -21.12
CA THR A 272 2.68 19.94 -20.12
C THR A 272 2.26 18.50 -19.91
N ASN A 273 3.22 17.58 -20.03
CA ASN A 273 2.97 16.16 -19.86
C ASN A 273 3.96 15.57 -18.87
N GLN A 274 3.47 14.74 -17.97
CA GLN A 274 4.32 13.92 -17.15
C GLN A 274 4.98 12.83 -18.01
N GLN A 275 6.29 12.67 -17.85
CA GLN A 275 7.06 11.60 -18.46
C GLN A 275 7.45 10.59 -17.39
N SER A 276 7.31 9.33 -17.67
CA SER A 276 7.80 8.29 -16.79
C SER A 276 8.66 7.26 -17.52
N ARG A 277 9.65 6.76 -16.80
CA ARG A 277 10.49 5.65 -17.21
C ARG A 277 10.69 4.74 -16.01
N MET A 278 10.30 3.49 -16.14
CA MET A 278 10.47 2.47 -15.11
C MET A 278 11.25 1.30 -15.68
N LEU A 279 12.32 0.89 -15.02
CA LEU A 279 13.15 -0.25 -15.41
C LEU A 279 13.18 -1.25 -14.27
N TYR A 280 13.04 -2.52 -14.60
CA TYR A 280 13.03 -3.62 -13.64
C TYR A 280 13.97 -4.72 -14.07
N GLY A 281 14.66 -5.34 -13.12
CA GLY A 281 15.49 -6.50 -13.33
C GLY A 281 15.40 -7.49 -12.18
N ASN A 282 15.22 -8.77 -12.49
CA ASN A 282 15.17 -9.82 -11.48
C ASN A 282 16.05 -10.97 -11.90
N THR A 283 16.74 -11.57 -10.94
CA THR A 283 17.55 -12.77 -11.17
C THR A 283 17.44 -13.69 -9.98
N ARG A 284 17.17 -14.96 -10.21
CA ARG A 284 17.08 -15.97 -9.17
C ARG A 284 17.87 -17.21 -9.52
N GLY A 285 18.73 -17.63 -8.64
CA GLY A 285 19.45 -18.89 -8.69
C GLY A 285 18.98 -19.85 -7.63
N ARG A 286 18.89 -21.14 -7.97
CA ARG A 286 18.57 -22.21 -7.03
C ARG A 286 19.57 -23.30 -7.15
N VAL A 287 20.07 -23.79 -6.01
CA VAL A 287 21.02 -24.90 -5.90
C VAL A 287 20.44 -25.97 -4.99
N ARG A 288 20.36 -27.18 -5.49
CA ARG A 288 20.00 -28.37 -4.70
C ARG A 288 21.28 -29.05 -4.21
N ALA A 289 21.55 -28.91 -2.90
CA ALA A 289 22.74 -29.44 -2.25
C ALA A 289 22.44 -30.80 -1.60
N GLY A 290 22.28 -31.83 -2.43
CA GLY A 290 21.86 -33.15 -1.99
C GLY A 290 20.34 -33.39 -2.04
N ALA A 291 19.83 -34.32 -1.19
CA ALA A 291 18.43 -34.73 -1.22
C ALA A 291 17.52 -33.88 -0.31
N HIS A 292 18.09 -33.10 0.61
CA HIS A 292 17.37 -32.44 1.68
C HIS A 292 17.64 -30.95 1.78
N ASP A 293 18.68 -30.47 1.11
CA ASP A 293 19.12 -29.08 1.20
C ASP A 293 18.90 -28.33 -0.10
N GLN A 294 18.34 -27.13 0.02
CA GLN A 294 18.19 -26.19 -1.07
C GLN A 294 18.71 -24.82 -0.65
N ILE A 295 19.42 -24.18 -1.56
CA ILE A 295 19.89 -22.80 -1.42
C ILE A 295 19.27 -21.99 -2.56
N ASP A 296 18.65 -20.87 -2.23
CA ASP A 296 18.13 -19.90 -3.17
C ASP A 296 18.85 -18.56 -3.00
N ALA A 297 19.12 -17.89 -4.12
CA ALA A 297 19.64 -16.53 -4.14
C ALA A 297 18.79 -15.71 -5.10
N LEU A 298 18.38 -14.52 -4.69
CA LEU A 298 17.53 -13.61 -5.44
C LEU A 298 18.12 -12.21 -5.44
N TYR A 299 18.07 -11.57 -6.61
CA TYR A 299 18.21 -10.13 -6.77
C TYR A 299 16.96 -9.57 -7.46
N SER A 300 16.44 -8.45 -6.94
CA SER A 300 15.39 -7.65 -7.59
C SER A 300 15.77 -6.18 -7.51
N GLY A 301 15.86 -5.53 -8.67
CA GLY A 301 16.18 -4.12 -8.76
C GLY A 301 15.16 -3.36 -9.60
N SER A 302 14.88 -2.11 -9.22
CA SER A 302 14.04 -1.21 -10.01
C SER A 302 14.58 0.21 -10.00
N ARG A 303 14.36 0.91 -11.12
CA ARG A 303 14.62 2.33 -11.27
C ARG A 303 13.37 3.00 -11.80
N ILE A 304 12.99 4.12 -11.16
CA ILE A 304 11.84 4.93 -11.52
C ILE A 304 12.33 6.35 -11.76
N ASP A 305 12.10 6.87 -12.96
CA ASP A 305 12.39 8.26 -13.32
C ASP A 305 11.05 8.92 -13.70
N LEU A 306 10.64 9.96 -12.97
CA LEU A 306 9.45 10.75 -13.24
C LEU A 306 9.87 12.20 -13.49
N SER A 307 9.34 12.83 -14.52
CA SER A 307 9.62 14.23 -14.83
C SER A 307 8.48 14.90 -15.59
N GLY A 308 8.36 16.20 -15.46
CA GLY A 308 7.29 16.98 -16.08
C GLY A 308 5.93 16.82 -15.40
N GLY A 309 5.01 17.76 -15.64
CA GLY A 309 3.62 17.66 -15.19
C GLY A 309 3.38 17.75 -13.70
N GLY A 310 4.33 18.24 -12.93
CA GLY A 310 4.20 18.37 -11.47
C GLY A 310 4.18 17.01 -10.76
N VAL A 311 5.33 16.47 -10.45
CA VAL A 311 5.43 15.39 -9.48
C VAL A 311 4.88 15.92 -8.16
N PRO A 312 4.07 15.17 -7.39
CA PRO A 312 3.61 15.64 -6.10
C PRO A 312 4.83 15.96 -5.28
N ALA A 313 4.92 17.22 -4.90
CA ALA A 313 5.83 17.60 -3.86
C ALA A 313 5.62 16.63 -2.70
N GLY A 314 6.71 16.25 -2.07
CA GLY A 314 6.65 15.44 -0.88
C GLY A 314 5.70 16.10 0.12
N ILE A 315 5.24 15.33 1.04
CA ILE A 315 4.37 15.77 2.10
C ILE A 315 5.12 16.84 2.87
N GLU A 316 4.45 17.92 3.11
CA GLU A 316 4.92 18.88 4.07
C GLU A 316 5.22 18.15 5.38
N ALA A 317 6.49 18.10 5.75
CA ALA A 317 6.92 17.29 6.90
C ALA A 317 6.30 17.79 8.21
N LEU A 318 5.79 19.02 8.22
CA LEU A 318 5.28 19.71 9.39
C LEU A 318 3.81 19.43 9.66
N THR A 319 2.98 19.57 8.65
CA THR A 319 1.53 19.47 8.82
C THR A 319 1.00 18.13 8.34
N GLY A 320 1.83 17.32 7.68
CA GLY A 320 1.38 16.11 7.00
C GLY A 320 0.51 16.42 5.79
N ARG A 321 0.40 17.68 5.38
CA ARG A 321 -0.37 18.05 4.20
C ARG A 321 0.33 17.58 2.95
N ARG A 322 -0.46 17.02 2.06
CA ARG A 322 -0.04 16.77 0.70
C ARG A 322 0.02 18.11 -0.03
N MET A 323 1.21 18.53 -0.41
CA MET A 323 1.33 19.61 -1.36
C MET A 323 0.94 19.07 -2.73
N SER A 324 -0.17 19.54 -3.26
CA SER A 324 -0.58 19.18 -4.61
C SER A 324 0.19 20.05 -5.59
N PRO A 325 1.07 19.50 -6.42
CA PRO A 325 1.78 20.25 -7.46
C PRO A 325 0.90 20.53 -8.66
N GLN A 326 -0.38 20.24 -8.59
CA GLN A 326 -1.28 20.23 -9.74
C GLN A 326 -1.86 21.60 -10.09
N PHE A 327 -1.58 22.63 -9.30
CA PHE A 327 -2.15 23.94 -9.51
C PHE A 327 -1.08 24.99 -9.76
N GLU A 328 -1.24 25.74 -10.81
CA GLU A 328 -0.48 26.96 -11.06
C GLU A 328 -1.15 28.15 -10.39
N LEU A 329 -0.38 28.84 -9.55
CA LEU A 329 -0.69 30.22 -9.27
C LEU A 329 -0.21 31.09 -10.44
N PRO A 330 -0.89 32.22 -10.74
CA PRO A 330 -0.39 33.17 -11.74
C PRO A 330 1.07 33.50 -11.50
N GLY A 331 1.95 33.16 -12.44
CA GLY A 331 3.36 33.54 -12.42
C GLY A 331 4.38 32.40 -12.23
N GLY A 332 4.00 31.15 -12.21
CA GLY A 332 5.01 30.11 -12.20
C GLY A 332 4.51 28.71 -11.90
N PHE A 333 5.24 27.73 -12.34
CA PHE A 333 4.93 26.30 -12.27
C PHE A 333 6.02 25.55 -11.50
N SER A 334 5.63 24.85 -10.44
CA SER A 334 6.57 24.00 -9.70
C SER A 334 6.77 22.68 -10.46
N ASN A 335 7.96 22.49 -11.01
CA ASN A 335 8.32 21.30 -11.76
C ASN A 335 9.35 20.47 -10.99
N GLN A 336 8.91 19.34 -10.46
CA GLN A 336 9.77 18.35 -9.80
C GLN A 336 10.05 17.15 -10.68
N ALA A 337 11.20 16.55 -10.46
CA ALA A 337 11.57 15.23 -10.95
C ALA A 337 11.81 14.30 -9.76
N GLU A 338 11.45 13.06 -9.93
CA GLU A 338 11.71 11.98 -8.97
C GLU A 338 12.57 10.91 -9.64
N VAL A 339 13.62 10.47 -8.96
CA VAL A 339 14.52 9.42 -9.44
C VAL A 339 14.77 8.43 -8.31
N ASP A 340 14.14 7.28 -8.40
CA ASP A 340 14.22 6.26 -7.39
C ASP A 340 15.02 5.05 -7.85
N HIS A 341 15.83 4.52 -6.96
CA HIS A 341 16.55 3.25 -7.11
C HIS A 341 16.24 2.35 -5.94
N LEU A 342 15.73 1.16 -6.21
CA LEU A 342 15.40 0.19 -5.20
C LEU A 342 16.07 -1.13 -5.53
N ASP A 343 16.85 -1.66 -4.59
CA ASP A 343 17.57 -2.91 -4.72
C ASP A 343 17.26 -3.84 -3.55
N PHE A 344 17.06 -5.09 -3.86
CA PHE A 344 16.82 -6.15 -2.90
C PHE A 344 17.63 -7.39 -3.25
N VAL A 345 18.33 -7.93 -2.25
CA VAL A 345 19.10 -9.19 -2.34
C VAL A 345 18.66 -10.10 -1.23
N GLN A 346 18.45 -11.36 -1.56
CA GLN A 346 18.13 -12.40 -0.59
C GLN A 346 18.94 -13.65 -0.86
N THR A 347 19.35 -14.32 0.20
CA THR A 347 19.80 -15.72 0.21
C THR A 347 18.98 -16.51 1.21
N GLY A 348 18.55 -17.71 0.83
CA GLY A 348 17.79 -18.62 1.66
C GLY A 348 18.40 -20.01 1.65
N TRP A 349 18.34 -20.69 2.77
CA TRP A 349 18.66 -22.10 2.92
C TRP A 349 17.48 -22.82 3.55
N THR A 350 17.11 -23.95 2.98
CA THR A 350 16.06 -24.82 3.48
C THR A 350 16.57 -26.23 3.62
N HIS A 351 16.37 -26.83 4.79
CA HIS A 351 16.66 -28.24 5.06
C HIS A 351 15.39 -28.99 5.41
N GLU A 352 15.08 -30.04 4.64
CA GLU A 352 13.95 -30.92 4.91
C GLU A 352 14.41 -32.17 5.67
N PHE A 353 13.69 -32.55 6.70
CA PHE A 353 13.93 -33.79 7.45
C PHE A 353 12.66 -34.65 7.56
N ALA A 354 12.84 -35.97 7.71
CA ALA A 354 11.72 -36.87 7.89
C ALA A 354 11.09 -36.70 9.28
N ALA A 355 9.75 -36.68 9.34
CA ALA A 355 8.98 -36.70 10.58
C ALA A 355 8.02 -37.90 10.56
N ASP A 356 7.43 -38.25 11.71
CA ASP A 356 6.60 -39.48 11.88
C ASP A 356 5.42 -39.55 10.92
N SER A 357 4.84 -38.43 10.50
CA SER A 357 3.80 -38.37 9.49
C SER A 357 3.93 -37.09 8.64
N GLY A 358 4.93 -37.05 7.76
CA GLY A 358 5.21 -35.94 6.88
C GLY A 358 6.67 -35.54 6.90
N ARG A 359 6.97 -34.29 6.53
CA ARG A 359 8.31 -33.71 6.58
C ARG A 359 8.30 -32.47 7.45
N GLY A 360 9.27 -32.35 8.31
CA GLY A 360 9.62 -31.09 8.96
C GLY A 360 10.62 -30.32 8.11
N ALA A 361 10.78 -29.05 8.41
CA ALA A 361 11.75 -28.17 7.74
C ALA A 361 12.41 -27.21 8.71
N ILE A 362 13.66 -26.88 8.39
CA ILE A 362 14.36 -25.72 8.95
C ILE A 362 14.67 -24.78 7.80
N GLU A 363 14.47 -23.50 8.02
CA GLU A 363 14.71 -22.47 7.03
C GLU A 363 15.49 -21.33 7.65
N ALA A 364 16.46 -20.79 6.90
CA ALA A 364 17.17 -19.58 7.27
C ALA A 364 17.28 -18.67 6.06
N ARG A 365 17.03 -17.38 6.25
CA ARG A 365 17.10 -16.35 5.21
C ARG A 365 17.89 -15.16 5.67
N PHE A 366 18.68 -14.63 4.77
CA PHE A 366 19.33 -13.33 4.90
C PHE A 366 18.82 -12.42 3.79
N GLY A 367 18.53 -11.15 4.14
CA GLY A 367 18.11 -10.13 3.20
C GLY A 367 18.85 -8.82 3.40
N TYR A 368 19.14 -8.17 2.29
CA TYR A 368 19.63 -6.81 2.21
C TYR A 368 18.77 -6.02 1.26
N SER A 369 18.34 -4.83 1.67
CA SER A 369 17.66 -3.90 0.78
C SER A 369 18.21 -2.49 0.94
N THR A 370 18.25 -1.76 -0.18
CA THR A 370 18.54 -0.33 -0.19
C THR A 370 17.59 0.37 -1.15
N ALA A 371 17.10 1.54 -0.74
CA ALA A 371 16.32 2.41 -1.58
C ALA A 371 16.90 3.82 -1.51
N HIS A 372 17.07 4.43 -2.67
CA HIS A 372 17.44 5.82 -2.85
C HIS A 372 16.27 6.52 -3.51
N LEU A 373 15.61 7.40 -2.81
CA LEU A 373 14.45 8.16 -3.25
C LEU A 373 14.90 9.62 -3.38
N ASP A 374 14.91 10.14 -4.59
CA ASP A 374 15.47 11.46 -4.90
C ASP A 374 14.40 12.34 -5.56
N THR A 375 13.84 13.26 -4.80
CA THR A 375 12.91 14.27 -5.31
C THR A 375 13.64 15.61 -5.38
N ARG A 376 13.68 16.23 -6.56
CA ARG A 376 14.45 17.43 -6.84
C ARG A 376 13.77 18.31 -7.89
N PRO A 377 14.13 19.61 -8.02
CA PRO A 377 13.69 20.44 -9.12
C PRO A 377 14.06 19.80 -10.48
N ALA A 378 13.12 19.77 -11.41
CA ALA A 378 13.37 19.29 -12.77
C ALA A 378 14.17 20.31 -13.59
N THR A 379 13.96 21.58 -13.31
CA THR A 379 14.66 22.72 -13.93
C THR A 379 14.92 23.80 -12.88
N ALA A 380 15.92 24.64 -13.12
CA ALA A 380 16.14 25.81 -12.27
C ALA A 380 14.90 26.71 -12.31
N SER A 381 14.34 27.00 -11.15
CA SER A 381 13.19 27.86 -11.00
C SER A 381 13.62 29.31 -10.86
N VAL A 382 12.85 30.22 -11.42
CA VAL A 382 12.97 31.65 -11.21
C VAL A 382 11.56 32.21 -10.95
N PRO A 383 11.30 32.74 -9.77
CA PRO A 383 12.20 32.94 -8.62
C PRO A 383 12.59 31.66 -7.88
N ASP A 384 13.67 31.72 -7.13
CA ASP A 384 14.23 30.66 -6.31
C ASP A 384 13.55 30.57 -4.93
N GLN A 385 12.24 30.68 -4.91
CA GLN A 385 11.40 30.56 -3.71
C GLN A 385 10.16 29.76 -4.06
N SER A 386 9.61 29.05 -3.08
CA SER A 386 8.35 28.34 -3.20
C SER A 386 7.22 29.15 -2.58
N ARG A 387 6.10 29.27 -3.27
CA ARG A 387 4.89 29.90 -2.77
C ARG A 387 3.74 28.89 -2.79
N ILE A 388 3.10 28.70 -1.66
CA ILE A 388 2.04 27.72 -1.44
C ILE A 388 0.76 28.46 -1.08
N GLU A 389 -0.31 28.23 -1.82
CA GLU A 389 -1.64 28.72 -1.46
C GLU A 389 -2.26 27.79 -0.42
N LEU A 390 -2.73 28.36 0.70
CA LEU A 390 -3.34 27.61 1.79
C LEU A 390 -4.64 26.91 1.36
N VAL A 391 -5.45 27.59 0.56
CA VAL A 391 -6.69 27.05 0.00
C VAL A 391 -6.32 26.22 -1.24
N GLY A 392 -6.60 24.90 -1.19
CA GLY A 392 -6.34 23.98 -2.30
C GLY A 392 -4.88 23.54 -2.44
N SER A 393 -3.96 24.02 -1.60
CA SER A 393 -2.54 23.60 -1.58
C SER A 393 -1.80 23.78 -2.92
N PHE A 394 -2.07 24.88 -3.63
CA PHE A 394 -1.42 25.21 -4.90
C PHE A 394 0.02 25.68 -4.69
N VAL A 395 0.91 25.31 -5.59
CA VAL A 395 2.34 25.67 -5.51
C VAL A 395 2.76 26.46 -6.74
N ALA A 396 3.46 27.58 -6.51
CA ALA A 396 4.10 28.39 -7.54
C ALA A 396 5.57 28.61 -7.24
N GLY A 397 6.37 28.88 -8.26
CA GLY A 397 7.80 29.09 -8.15
C GLY A 397 8.58 27.78 -8.01
N ALA A 398 9.57 27.74 -7.12
CA ALA A 398 10.38 26.56 -6.86
C ALA A 398 9.57 25.46 -6.14
N PRO A 399 9.98 24.17 -6.25
CA PRO A 399 9.44 23.11 -5.41
C PRO A 399 9.64 23.43 -3.92
N PRO A 400 8.67 23.11 -3.05
CA PRO A 400 8.73 23.55 -1.65
C PRO A 400 9.87 22.93 -0.84
N LEU A 401 10.20 21.68 -1.13
CA LEU A 401 11.20 20.92 -0.39
C LEU A 401 11.74 19.78 -1.26
N ASP A 402 13.04 19.69 -1.39
CA ASP A 402 13.71 18.54 -1.98
C ASP A 402 14.08 17.54 -0.89
N ASN A 403 13.89 16.28 -1.16
CA ASN A 403 14.23 15.21 -0.24
C ASN A 403 15.02 14.12 -0.95
N PHE A 404 16.25 13.91 -0.52
CA PHE A 404 17.03 12.73 -0.88
C PHE A 404 17.03 11.75 0.29
N ALA A 405 16.20 10.72 0.18
CA ALA A 405 16.02 9.71 1.20
C ALA A 405 16.79 8.42 0.87
N ILE A 406 17.51 7.90 1.86
CA ILE A 406 18.19 6.60 1.78
C ILE A 406 17.57 5.67 2.81
N ARG A 407 17.21 4.47 2.39
CA ARG A 407 16.65 3.40 3.23
C ARG A 407 17.52 2.17 3.08
N THR A 408 18.21 1.78 4.13
CA THR A 408 19.04 0.56 4.12
C THR A 408 18.55 -0.38 5.21
N ARG A 409 18.39 -1.66 4.87
CA ARG A 409 17.99 -2.71 5.84
C ARG A 409 18.81 -3.96 5.64
N HIS A 410 19.26 -4.54 6.76
CA HIS A 410 19.78 -5.90 6.85
C HIS A 410 18.83 -6.71 7.73
N GLN A 411 18.53 -7.94 7.33
CA GLN A 411 17.65 -8.82 8.07
C GLN A 411 18.07 -10.28 7.97
N ILE A 412 17.82 -11.02 9.04
CA ILE A 412 18.02 -12.47 9.13
C ILE A 412 16.76 -13.05 9.75
N GLU A 413 16.24 -14.11 9.18
CA GLU A 413 15.11 -14.86 9.73
C GLU A 413 15.45 -16.35 9.75
N ALA A 414 15.02 -17.05 10.80
CA ALA A 414 15.10 -18.50 10.88
C ALA A 414 13.77 -19.06 11.38
N ALA A 415 13.38 -20.21 10.83
CA ALA A 415 12.15 -20.89 11.17
C ALA A 415 12.35 -22.38 11.22
N TRP A 416 11.61 -23.05 12.12
CA TRP A 416 11.50 -24.47 12.24
C TRP A 416 10.04 -24.90 12.25
N GLN A 417 9.73 -25.99 11.57
CA GLN A 417 8.42 -26.62 11.53
C GLN A 417 8.57 -28.13 11.76
N SER A 418 7.75 -28.68 12.65
CA SER A 418 7.91 -30.07 13.10
C SER A 418 7.44 -31.15 12.12
N GLY A 419 6.61 -30.82 11.14
CA GLY A 419 5.74 -31.81 10.53
C GLY A 419 4.60 -32.22 11.49
N VAL A 420 3.79 -33.22 11.10
CA VAL A 420 2.65 -33.64 11.92
C VAL A 420 3.08 -34.58 13.04
N LEU A 421 2.86 -34.16 14.27
CA LEU A 421 3.05 -34.97 15.49
C LEU A 421 1.68 -35.46 15.99
N ARG A 422 1.65 -36.61 16.68
CA ARG A 422 0.43 -37.13 17.30
C ARG A 422 0.65 -37.27 18.80
N ALA A 423 -0.13 -36.50 19.56
CA ALA A 423 -0.10 -36.55 21.02
C ALA A 423 -1.50 -36.36 21.59
N ALA A 424 -1.83 -37.03 22.69
CA ALA A 424 -3.11 -36.94 23.42
C ALA A 424 -4.35 -37.11 22.53
N GLY A 425 -4.28 -37.89 21.45
CA GLY A 425 -5.38 -38.09 20.51
C GLY A 425 -5.59 -36.96 19.52
N LEU A 426 -4.76 -35.94 19.57
CA LEU A 426 -4.74 -34.76 18.69
C LEU A 426 -3.57 -34.86 17.70
N ARG A 427 -3.68 -34.09 16.61
CA ARG A 427 -2.57 -33.84 15.70
C ARG A 427 -2.06 -32.46 15.97
N HIS A 428 -0.75 -32.32 16.08
CA HIS A 428 -0.03 -31.07 16.35
C HIS A 428 0.89 -30.78 15.18
N GLU A 429 0.95 -29.52 14.76
CA GLU A 429 1.97 -28.98 13.88
C GLU A 429 2.62 -27.79 14.58
N LEU A 430 3.78 -28.06 15.15
CA LEU A 430 4.52 -27.04 15.87
C LEU A 430 5.36 -26.20 14.90
N ALA A 431 5.37 -24.90 15.09
CA ALA A 431 6.29 -24.00 14.43
C ALA A 431 6.91 -23.04 15.43
N ALA A 432 8.20 -22.75 15.25
CA ALA A 432 8.93 -21.77 16.03
C ALA A 432 9.98 -21.08 15.16
N GLY A 433 10.31 -19.85 15.49
CA GLY A 433 11.31 -19.11 14.74
C GLY A 433 11.52 -17.72 15.29
N GLY A 434 12.27 -16.94 14.57
CA GLY A 434 12.53 -15.56 14.92
C GLY A 434 13.35 -14.86 13.86
N GLY A 435 13.47 -13.56 14.03
CA GLY A 435 14.20 -12.71 13.12
C GLY A 435 14.91 -11.58 13.82
N TRP A 436 15.86 -11.04 13.14
CA TRP A 436 16.52 -9.80 13.50
C TRP A 436 16.65 -8.91 12.27
N LYS A 437 16.33 -7.63 12.43
CA LYS A 437 16.46 -6.63 11.37
C LYS A 437 17.03 -5.33 11.93
N THR A 438 17.88 -4.70 11.16
CA THR A 438 18.40 -3.35 11.42
C THR A 438 18.17 -2.48 10.21
N SER A 439 17.62 -1.31 10.41
CA SER A 439 17.32 -0.33 9.38
C SER A 439 17.96 1.00 9.70
N SER A 440 18.50 1.66 8.69
CA SER A 440 19.19 2.95 8.82
C SER A 440 18.57 3.97 7.86
N PRO A 441 17.41 4.55 8.20
CA PRO A 441 16.82 5.60 7.39
C PRO A 441 17.65 6.90 7.53
N ARG A 442 17.81 7.58 6.40
CA ARG A 442 18.49 8.86 6.28
C ARG A 442 17.69 9.78 5.35
N ASN A 443 17.50 11.02 5.73
CA ASN A 443 16.86 12.04 4.92
C ASN A 443 17.78 13.25 4.80
N ARG A 444 17.95 13.73 3.57
CA ARG A 444 18.60 15.00 3.29
C ARG A 444 17.55 15.93 2.72
N PHE A 445 17.29 17.02 3.42
CA PHE A 445 16.33 18.02 2.99
C PHE A 445 17.06 19.28 2.58
N THR A 446 16.58 19.89 1.49
CA THR A 446 16.91 21.23 1.06
C THR A 446 15.63 21.95 0.65
N ALA A 447 15.46 23.18 1.13
CA ALA A 447 14.40 24.06 0.66
C ALA A 447 15.04 25.17 -0.19
N PRO A 448 14.46 25.55 -1.31
CA PRO A 448 14.92 26.72 -2.07
C PRO A 448 14.96 27.95 -1.18
N SER A 449 16.09 28.66 -1.16
CA SER A 449 16.35 29.79 -0.26
C SER A 449 16.15 29.48 1.26
N ASP A 450 16.08 28.22 1.66
CA ASP A 450 15.76 27.72 3.00
C ASP A 450 14.40 28.19 3.54
N LEU A 451 13.43 28.52 2.68
CA LEU A 451 12.10 28.99 3.08
C LEU A 451 10.98 28.57 2.13
N ASN A 452 9.75 28.63 2.64
CA ASN A 452 8.52 28.61 1.85
C ASN A 452 7.65 29.82 2.20
N LEU A 453 6.94 30.32 1.20
CA LEU A 453 5.95 31.38 1.34
C LEU A 453 4.56 30.77 1.35
N ILE A 454 3.70 31.22 2.23
CA ILE A 454 2.31 30.80 2.32
C ILE A 454 1.41 31.99 2.01
N THR A 455 0.48 31.80 1.08
CA THR A 455 -0.61 32.73 0.78
C THR A 455 -1.94 32.16 1.24
N ALA A 456 -2.90 33.01 1.55
CA ALA A 456 -4.26 32.66 1.88
C ALA A 456 -5.21 33.49 1.02
N ASP A 457 -5.91 32.84 0.11
CA ASP A 457 -6.75 33.46 -0.94
C ASP A 457 -5.95 34.55 -1.70
N GLY A 458 -4.74 34.17 -2.16
CA GLY A 458 -3.81 35.03 -2.87
C GLY A 458 -3.14 36.12 -2.06
N THR A 459 -3.44 36.26 -0.76
CA THR A 459 -2.86 37.27 0.13
C THR A 459 -1.66 36.71 0.90
N PRO A 460 -0.52 37.39 1.00
CA PRO A 460 0.60 36.96 1.83
C PRO A 460 0.18 36.69 3.27
N ALA A 461 0.54 35.51 3.78
CA ALA A 461 0.19 35.09 5.13
C ALA A 461 1.43 34.77 5.98
N PHE A 462 2.28 33.84 5.54
CA PHE A 462 3.39 33.35 6.33
C PHE A 462 4.67 33.19 5.51
N VAL A 463 5.80 33.34 6.18
CA VAL A 463 7.12 32.88 5.76
C VAL A 463 7.53 31.75 6.68
N VAL A 464 7.76 30.54 6.10
CA VAL A 464 8.23 29.36 6.83
C VAL A 464 9.73 29.22 6.58
N GLU A 465 10.55 29.49 7.59
CA GLU A 465 12.01 29.32 7.54
C GLU A 465 12.41 27.93 8.02
N PHE A 466 13.26 27.24 7.26
CA PHE A 466 13.71 25.87 7.58
C PHE A 466 15.14 25.84 8.09
N ASN A 467 15.44 24.80 8.86
CA ASN A 467 16.79 24.47 9.29
C ASN A 467 17.58 23.69 8.22
N THR A 468 17.26 23.89 6.97
CA THR A 468 17.96 23.31 5.82
C THR A 468 19.28 24.06 5.52
N PRO A 469 20.23 23.44 4.79
CA PRO A 469 20.25 22.02 4.40
C PRO A 469 20.43 21.11 5.60
N LEU A 470 19.79 19.91 5.52
CA LEU A 470 19.67 18.99 6.63
C LEU A 470 20.13 17.58 6.24
N ASP A 471 20.84 16.88 7.11
CA ASP A 471 21.20 15.46 6.98
C ASP A 471 20.78 14.69 8.25
N SER A 472 19.52 14.27 8.29
CA SER A 472 18.91 13.55 9.40
C SER A 472 19.10 12.05 9.27
N ARG A 473 19.45 11.38 10.37
CA ARG A 473 19.71 9.95 10.40
C ARG A 473 19.07 9.31 11.63
N ALA A 474 18.53 8.11 11.43
CA ALA A 474 18.01 7.29 12.51
C ALA A 474 18.48 5.84 12.36
N ARG A 475 18.32 5.06 13.40
CA ARG A 475 18.55 3.61 13.42
C ARG A 475 17.39 2.92 14.13
N VAL A 476 16.83 1.91 13.48
CA VAL A 476 15.77 1.06 14.03
C VAL A 476 16.23 -0.38 14.01
N ASN A 477 16.25 -1.02 15.17
CA ASN A 477 16.57 -2.43 15.34
C ASN A 477 15.31 -3.14 15.85
N SER A 478 15.00 -4.31 15.30
CA SER A 478 13.91 -5.17 15.77
C SER A 478 14.38 -6.62 15.82
N SER A 479 13.96 -7.32 16.85
CA SER A 479 14.14 -8.76 16.98
C SER A 479 12.82 -9.38 17.35
N SER A 480 12.48 -10.50 16.74
CA SER A 480 11.24 -11.22 17.01
C SER A 480 11.51 -12.69 17.32
N LEU A 481 10.67 -13.26 18.17
CA LEU A 481 10.60 -14.69 18.44
C LEU A 481 9.15 -15.13 18.43
N TYR A 482 8.84 -16.24 17.79
CA TYR A 482 7.50 -16.78 17.78
C TYR A 482 7.46 -18.28 18.01
N ALA A 483 6.34 -18.73 18.57
CA ALA A 483 5.98 -20.14 18.64
C ALA A 483 4.48 -20.30 18.40
N SER A 484 4.10 -21.35 17.69
CA SER A 484 2.69 -21.68 17.45
C SER A 484 2.47 -23.18 17.41
N ASP A 485 1.25 -23.59 17.77
CA ASP A 485 0.76 -24.94 17.62
C ASP A 485 -0.59 -24.93 16.90
N ARG A 486 -0.66 -25.76 15.90
CA ARG A 486 -1.91 -26.07 15.22
C ARG A 486 -2.40 -27.42 15.68
N LEU A 487 -3.58 -27.43 16.29
CA LEU A 487 -4.23 -28.57 16.87
C LEU A 487 -5.36 -29.04 15.97
N ALA A 488 -5.33 -30.31 15.52
CA ALA A 488 -6.46 -30.91 14.83
C ALA A 488 -7.13 -31.95 15.73
N ALA A 489 -8.42 -31.74 15.99
CA ALA A 489 -9.26 -32.63 16.79
C ALA A 489 -10.21 -33.47 15.90
N PRO A 490 -10.73 -34.61 16.41
CA PRO A 490 -11.77 -35.34 15.74
C PRO A 490 -13.02 -34.47 15.48
N GLY A 491 -13.79 -34.81 14.44
CA GLY A 491 -15.01 -34.06 14.09
C GLY A 491 -14.79 -32.81 13.25
N GLY A 492 -13.59 -32.64 12.69
CA GLY A 492 -13.28 -31.53 11.78
C GLY A 492 -13.02 -30.20 12.48
N LEU A 493 -12.71 -30.23 13.76
CA LEU A 493 -12.40 -29.05 14.56
C LEU A 493 -10.88 -28.84 14.62
N ALA A 494 -10.48 -27.58 14.53
CA ALA A 494 -9.10 -27.13 14.58
C ALA A 494 -8.93 -25.89 15.39
N PHE A 495 -7.79 -25.75 16.01
CA PHE A 495 -7.37 -24.55 16.72
C PHE A 495 -5.98 -24.15 16.29
N ASP A 496 -5.76 -22.86 16.19
CA ASP A 496 -4.46 -22.23 15.99
C ASP A 496 -4.14 -21.35 17.20
N ILE A 497 -3.04 -21.62 17.87
CA ILE A 497 -2.61 -20.86 19.04
C ILE A 497 -1.16 -20.45 18.83
N GLY A 498 -0.87 -19.17 19.00
CA GLY A 498 0.47 -18.66 18.79
C GLY A 498 0.79 -17.44 19.65
N LEU A 499 2.07 -17.23 19.85
CA LEU A 499 2.62 -16.08 20.54
C LEU A 499 3.82 -15.54 19.75
N LEU A 500 3.82 -14.23 19.51
CA LEU A 500 4.96 -13.48 18.97
C LEU A 500 5.46 -12.53 20.06
N ALA A 501 6.75 -12.56 20.34
CA ALA A 501 7.46 -11.57 21.14
C ALA A 501 8.29 -10.68 20.21
N ASP A 502 8.14 -9.37 20.32
CA ASP A 502 8.87 -8.38 19.54
C ASP A 502 9.61 -7.40 20.45
N PHE A 503 10.87 -7.17 20.12
CA PHE A 503 11.81 -6.30 20.83
C PHE A 503 12.34 -5.24 19.85
N SER A 504 11.80 -4.03 19.92
CA SER A 504 12.16 -2.94 19.01
C SER A 504 12.89 -1.82 19.74
N ARG A 505 13.93 -1.29 19.13
CA ARG A 505 14.76 -0.21 19.65
C ARG A 505 15.05 0.81 18.57
N GLY A 506 14.80 2.07 18.87
CA GLY A 506 15.08 3.21 18.00
C GLY A 506 16.05 4.20 18.64
N GLY A 507 16.99 4.68 17.87
CA GLY A 507 17.98 5.66 18.32
C GLY A 507 18.58 6.45 17.16
N LEU A 508 19.45 7.38 17.50
CA LEU A 508 20.10 8.29 16.58
C LEU A 508 21.63 8.03 16.57
N PRO A 509 22.26 7.82 15.42
CA PRO A 509 23.71 7.89 15.30
C PRO A 509 24.19 9.34 15.48
N ALA A 510 25.50 9.53 15.67
CA ALA A 510 26.09 10.84 15.58
C ALA A 510 25.82 11.46 14.19
N GLN A 511 25.43 12.72 14.14
CA GLN A 511 24.99 13.38 12.90
C GLN A 511 25.31 14.86 12.91
N SER A 512 25.36 15.43 11.72
CA SER A 512 25.64 16.87 11.53
C SER A 512 24.96 17.38 10.29
N SER A 513 24.66 18.69 10.29
CA SER A 513 24.17 19.42 9.13
C SER A 513 25.01 20.67 8.89
N PRO A 514 25.23 21.06 7.64
CA PRO A 514 25.96 22.28 7.32
C PRO A 514 25.18 23.54 7.70
N ALA A 515 25.78 24.69 7.56
CA ALA A 515 25.07 25.96 7.70
C ALA A 515 24.15 26.19 6.51
N GLY A 516 22.99 26.76 6.77
CA GLY A 516 22.05 27.33 5.78
C GLY A 516 21.85 28.80 5.99
N THR A 517 20.83 29.36 5.35
CA THR A 517 20.53 30.80 5.41
C THR A 517 20.17 31.24 6.82
N PHE A 518 19.33 30.49 7.51
CA PHE A 518 18.80 30.88 8.84
C PHE A 518 19.45 30.11 10.00
N TRP A 519 20.17 29.05 9.72
CA TRP A 519 20.71 28.16 10.77
C TRP A 519 22.21 27.92 10.59
N PRO A 520 23.00 27.98 11.69
CA PRO A 520 24.43 27.65 11.63
C PRO A 520 24.68 26.17 11.44
N ALA A 521 25.90 25.81 11.04
CA ALA A 521 26.36 24.43 11.06
C ALA A 521 26.24 23.84 12.46
N ARG A 522 25.78 22.57 12.55
CA ARG A 522 25.48 21.91 13.82
C ARG A 522 25.87 20.46 13.83
N SER A 523 26.19 19.93 15.01
CA SER A 523 26.57 18.53 15.22
C SER A 523 25.97 18.02 16.52
N PHE A 524 25.53 16.76 16.49
CA PHE A 524 24.89 16.10 17.62
C PHE A 524 25.54 14.74 17.88
N ALA A 525 25.74 14.42 19.15
CA ALA A 525 26.21 13.12 19.57
C ALA A 525 25.16 12.03 19.35
N ALA A 526 25.59 10.78 19.29
CA ALA A 526 24.67 9.65 19.20
C ALA A 526 23.77 9.56 20.44
N GLN A 527 22.50 9.22 20.21
CA GLN A 527 21.51 8.98 21.25
C GLN A 527 20.89 7.58 21.01
N PRO A 528 21.45 6.53 21.61
CA PRO A 528 20.88 5.20 21.51
C PRO A 528 19.59 5.08 22.34
N ASP A 529 18.72 4.17 21.96
CA ASP A 529 17.58 3.74 22.77
C ASP A 529 16.59 4.85 23.15
N LEU A 530 16.30 5.78 22.24
CA LEU A 530 15.27 6.82 22.43
C LEU A 530 13.88 6.23 22.59
N ILE A 531 13.58 5.15 21.89
CA ILE A 531 12.35 4.38 22.02
C ILE A 531 12.72 2.92 22.20
N VAL A 532 12.17 2.30 23.24
CA VAL A 532 12.38 0.88 23.56
C VAL A 532 11.04 0.23 23.82
N TRP A 533 10.66 -0.70 22.94
CA TRP A 533 9.44 -1.48 23.08
C TRP A 533 9.75 -2.97 23.19
N ASN A 534 9.17 -3.60 24.21
CA ASN A 534 9.18 -5.04 24.38
C ASN A 534 7.74 -5.50 24.50
N SER A 535 7.24 -6.25 23.53
CA SER A 535 5.81 -6.47 23.38
C SER A 535 5.49 -7.93 23.05
N LEU A 536 4.31 -8.37 23.49
CA LEU A 536 3.77 -9.69 23.18
C LEU A 536 2.52 -9.55 22.30
N SER A 537 2.41 -10.42 21.31
CA SER A 537 1.31 -10.51 20.36
C SER A 537 0.70 -11.92 20.42
N PRO A 538 -0.26 -12.15 21.32
CA PRO A 538 -0.97 -13.42 21.37
C PRO A 538 -1.98 -13.52 20.20
N ARG A 539 -2.18 -14.75 19.72
CA ARG A 539 -3.08 -15.06 18.62
C ARG A 539 -3.78 -16.38 18.86
N ALA A 540 -5.07 -16.43 18.59
CA ALA A 540 -5.87 -17.63 18.70
C ALA A 540 -6.91 -17.68 17.60
N GLY A 541 -7.09 -18.84 17.00
CA GLY A 541 -8.10 -19.06 15.98
C GLY A 541 -8.69 -20.45 16.11
N PHE A 542 -9.84 -20.61 15.50
CA PHE A 542 -10.46 -21.92 15.32
C PHE A 542 -11.07 -22.04 13.93
N ALA A 543 -11.23 -23.28 13.51
CA ALA A 543 -12.00 -23.60 12.32
C ALA A 543 -12.74 -24.91 12.56
N TRP A 544 -13.96 -25.00 12.05
CA TRP A 544 -14.78 -26.17 12.14
C TRP A 544 -15.41 -26.50 10.80
N SER A 545 -15.04 -27.68 10.29
CA SER A 545 -15.60 -28.26 9.07
C SER A 545 -16.24 -29.60 9.42
N PRO A 546 -17.57 -29.64 9.66
CA PRO A 546 -18.24 -30.87 10.08
C PRO A 546 -18.09 -31.98 9.03
N PRO A 547 -17.84 -33.25 9.43
CA PRO A 547 -17.54 -34.33 8.51
C PRO A 547 -18.64 -34.61 7.46
N HIS A 548 -19.89 -34.23 7.78
CA HIS A 548 -21.04 -34.38 6.89
C HIS A 548 -21.63 -33.03 6.44
N GLY A 549 -20.85 -31.94 6.56
CA GLY A 549 -21.31 -30.56 6.35
C GLY A 549 -21.37 -30.13 4.90
N HIS A 550 -21.25 -30.98 3.92
CA HIS A 550 -21.34 -30.66 2.48
C HIS A 550 -20.46 -29.45 2.07
N GLY A 551 -19.24 -29.36 2.63
CA GLY A 551 -18.31 -28.25 2.34
C GLY A 551 -18.55 -26.96 3.13
N PHE A 552 -19.37 -27.02 4.17
CA PHE A 552 -19.55 -25.91 5.10
C PHE A 552 -18.38 -25.79 6.08
N THR A 553 -17.91 -24.59 6.29
CA THR A 553 -16.83 -24.28 7.24
C THR A 553 -17.14 -23.01 8.00
N ILE A 554 -16.96 -23.03 9.32
CA ILE A 554 -16.97 -21.83 10.17
C ILE A 554 -15.54 -21.63 10.67
N ARG A 555 -15.09 -20.38 10.73
CA ARG A 555 -13.79 -19.99 11.28
C ARG A 555 -13.93 -18.72 12.11
N GLY A 556 -13.09 -18.61 13.11
CA GLY A 556 -12.99 -17.39 13.90
C GLY A 556 -11.57 -17.22 14.39
N ALA A 557 -11.14 -15.99 14.57
CA ALA A 557 -9.84 -15.66 15.13
C ALA A 557 -9.89 -14.36 15.92
N TRP A 558 -9.04 -14.30 16.92
CA TRP A 558 -8.65 -13.09 17.62
C TRP A 558 -7.14 -13.01 17.65
N PHE A 559 -6.62 -11.85 17.34
CA PHE A 559 -5.19 -11.61 17.40
C PHE A 559 -4.87 -10.15 17.72
N ARG A 560 -3.72 -9.96 18.37
CA ARG A 560 -3.14 -8.66 18.62
C ARG A 560 -2.03 -8.39 17.62
N LEU A 561 -2.08 -7.27 16.95
CA LEU A 561 -1.06 -6.79 16.03
C LEU A 561 -0.32 -5.59 16.65
N LEU A 562 0.99 -5.54 16.46
CA LEU A 562 1.86 -4.53 17.06
C LEU A 562 2.31 -3.54 15.99
N SER A 563 2.18 -2.24 16.24
CA SER A 563 2.71 -1.22 15.35
C SER A 563 4.23 -1.34 15.22
N PRO A 564 4.81 -1.27 14.02
CA PRO A 564 6.25 -1.25 13.84
C PRO A 564 6.83 0.05 14.41
N LEU A 565 8.06 -0.03 14.92
CA LEU A 565 8.80 1.17 15.28
C LEU A 565 9.25 1.87 14.00
N ALA A 566 8.70 3.05 13.72
CA ALA A 566 9.01 3.84 12.54
C ALA A 566 10.12 4.86 12.81
N GLY A 567 11.02 5.04 11.84
CA GLY A 567 12.09 6.03 11.93
C GLY A 567 11.59 7.46 12.14
N ARG A 568 10.42 7.80 11.58
CA ARG A 568 9.79 9.11 11.75
C ARG A 568 9.38 9.43 13.19
N TYR A 569 9.15 8.44 14.05
CA TYR A 569 8.88 8.70 15.47
C TYR A 569 10.12 9.25 16.18
N LEU A 570 11.31 8.84 15.71
CA LEU A 570 12.58 9.32 16.25
C LEU A 570 12.88 10.77 15.91
N ASP A 571 12.22 11.34 14.88
CA ASP A 571 12.38 12.76 14.53
C ASP A 571 11.95 13.68 15.66
N PHE A 572 10.99 13.27 16.49
CA PHE A 572 10.57 14.03 17.67
C PHE A 572 11.63 14.08 18.78
N GLY A 573 12.55 13.14 18.81
CA GLY A 573 13.72 13.17 19.71
C GLY A 573 15.02 13.60 19.03
N ASN A 574 14.92 13.94 17.73
CA ASN A 574 16.10 14.25 16.92
C ASN A 574 16.27 15.77 16.73
N PRO A 575 17.21 16.41 17.45
CA PRO A 575 17.45 17.85 17.27
C PRO A 575 17.96 18.20 15.86
N ASN A 576 18.36 17.22 15.06
CA ASN A 576 18.75 17.34 13.67
C ASN A 576 17.68 16.79 12.71
N SER A 577 16.40 16.84 13.05
CA SER A 577 15.30 16.63 12.11
C SER A 577 14.82 17.94 11.51
N LEU A 578 13.97 17.86 10.48
CA LEU A 578 13.41 19.03 9.84
C LEU A 578 12.63 19.87 10.86
N GLY A 579 12.89 21.18 10.86
CA GLY A 579 12.28 22.10 11.76
C GLY A 579 12.54 23.55 11.34
N GLY A 580 11.95 24.48 12.08
CA GLY A 580 12.10 25.90 11.76
C GLY A 580 11.17 26.80 12.53
N GLY A 581 10.80 27.91 11.91
CA GLY A 581 9.86 28.91 12.43
C GLY A 581 8.92 29.40 11.34
N GLU A 582 7.68 29.63 11.72
CA GLU A 582 6.68 30.30 10.90
C GLU A 582 6.52 31.71 11.37
N TYR A 583 6.66 32.65 10.44
CA TYR A 583 6.60 34.08 10.70
C TYR A 583 5.48 34.73 9.89
N GLN A 584 4.91 35.78 10.40
CA GLN A 584 4.03 36.63 9.63
C GLN A 584 4.77 37.18 8.41
N TRP A 585 4.18 37.10 7.24
CA TRP A 585 4.74 37.72 6.02
C TRP A 585 4.13 39.09 5.76
N ILE A 586 4.97 40.10 5.72
CA ILE A 586 4.61 41.51 5.46
C ILE A 586 5.23 41.90 4.11
N ASP A 587 4.57 41.53 3.02
CA ASP A 587 4.97 41.92 1.67
C ASP A 587 4.81 43.43 1.53
N ARG A 588 5.91 44.16 1.53
CA ARG A 588 5.93 45.63 1.57
C ARG A 588 5.86 46.25 0.19
N ASN A 589 6.40 45.59 -0.80
CA ASN A 589 6.46 46.10 -2.16
C ASN A 589 5.30 45.56 -3.02
N GLY A 590 4.55 44.51 -2.55
CA GLY A 590 3.40 43.94 -3.21
C GLY A 590 3.76 43.04 -4.41
N ASP A 591 5.00 42.51 -4.45
CA ASP A 591 5.43 41.70 -5.57
C ASP A 591 5.14 40.20 -5.36
N GLY A 592 4.72 39.81 -4.16
CA GLY A 592 4.36 38.43 -3.81
C GLY A 592 5.54 37.50 -3.65
N TRP A 593 6.74 38.00 -3.40
CA TRP A 593 7.96 37.26 -3.10
C TRP A 593 8.63 37.83 -1.85
N PHE A 594 9.37 37.03 -1.13
CA PHE A 594 9.97 37.45 0.13
C PHE A 594 11.33 38.14 -0.07
N GLU A 595 11.48 39.25 0.56
CA GLU A 595 12.73 40.04 0.62
C GLU A 595 13.15 40.34 2.04
N ALA A 596 14.42 40.76 2.19
CA ALA A 596 14.94 41.16 3.49
C ALA A 596 14.14 42.33 4.10
N GLY A 597 13.65 42.14 5.33
CA GLY A 597 12.83 43.11 6.06
C GLY A 597 11.32 42.92 5.95
N GLU A 598 10.84 41.87 5.28
CA GLU A 598 9.43 41.49 5.18
C GLU A 598 9.01 40.43 6.21
N GLN A 599 9.96 39.90 6.95
CA GLN A 599 9.70 39.03 8.09
C GLN A 599 9.03 39.79 9.23
N GLY A 600 7.86 39.36 9.63
CA GLY A 600 7.09 39.89 10.75
C GLY A 600 7.31 39.10 12.05
N LEU A 601 6.25 39.00 12.85
CA LEU A 601 6.30 38.29 14.12
C LEU A 601 6.50 36.77 13.92
N LEU A 602 7.32 36.16 14.78
CA LEU A 602 7.36 34.72 14.92
C LEU A 602 6.03 34.26 15.51
N LEU A 603 5.35 33.37 14.81
CA LEU A 603 4.04 32.83 15.21
C LEU A 603 4.18 31.43 15.82
N MET A 604 4.93 30.57 15.16
CA MET A 604 5.07 29.16 15.56
C MET A 604 6.50 28.67 15.35
N ARG A 605 6.94 27.75 16.18
CA ARG A 605 8.15 26.94 15.99
C ARG A 605 7.77 25.49 15.79
N PHE A 606 8.57 24.75 15.02
CA PHE A 606 8.24 23.36 14.71
C PHE A 606 9.48 22.48 14.53
N GLY A 607 9.25 21.16 14.61
CA GLY A 607 10.22 20.12 14.29
C GLY A 607 11.22 19.84 15.39
N GLY A 608 12.30 19.15 15.00
CA GLY A 608 13.23 18.50 15.90
C GLY A 608 13.80 19.31 17.07
N PRO A 609 14.28 20.54 16.86
CA PRO A 609 14.81 21.34 17.98
C PRO A 609 13.76 21.69 19.04
N TYR A 610 12.49 21.56 18.70
CA TYR A 610 11.36 21.94 19.55
C TYR A 610 10.48 20.76 19.92
N SER A 611 10.97 19.53 19.70
CA SER A 611 10.23 18.30 19.92
C SER A 611 10.95 17.38 20.93
N SER A 612 10.20 16.50 21.57
CA SER A 612 10.70 15.49 22.47
C SER A 612 9.81 14.25 22.45
N ILE A 613 10.31 13.14 23.00
CA ILE A 613 9.58 11.88 23.11
C ILE A 613 9.31 11.63 24.59
N ALA A 614 8.06 11.31 24.93
CA ALA A 614 7.70 10.94 26.29
C ALA A 614 8.46 9.66 26.72
N PRO A 615 9.10 9.66 27.89
CA PRO A 615 9.79 8.46 28.40
C PRO A 615 8.85 7.26 28.59
N SER A 616 7.55 7.52 28.75
CA SER A 616 6.48 6.54 28.88
C SER A 616 5.76 6.23 27.56
N LEU A 617 6.36 6.55 26.42
CA LEU A 617 5.73 6.29 25.13
C LEU A 617 5.47 4.79 24.93
N GLU A 618 4.20 4.43 24.89
CA GLU A 618 3.75 3.04 24.72
C GLU A 618 3.61 2.68 23.23
N ARG A 619 3.81 1.40 22.93
CA ARG A 619 3.65 0.88 21.58
C ARG A 619 2.18 0.79 21.18
N PRO A 620 1.75 1.39 20.06
CA PRO A 620 0.42 1.16 19.53
C PRO A 620 0.18 -0.31 19.16
N TYR A 621 -1.04 -0.76 19.36
CA TYR A 621 -1.47 -2.10 18.96
C TYR A 621 -2.92 -2.11 18.50
N ALA A 622 -3.26 -3.12 17.70
CA ALA A 622 -4.63 -3.37 17.28
C ALA A 622 -5.07 -4.75 17.77
N ASP A 623 -6.24 -4.81 18.40
CA ASP A 623 -6.94 -6.08 18.65
C ASP A 623 -7.93 -6.32 17.53
N GLU A 624 -7.84 -7.46 16.85
CA GLU A 624 -8.71 -7.82 15.75
C GLU A 624 -9.51 -9.08 16.05
N ILE A 625 -10.76 -9.08 15.58
CA ILE A 625 -11.68 -10.23 15.64
C ILE A 625 -12.20 -10.48 14.23
N HIS A 626 -12.06 -11.71 13.78
CA HIS A 626 -12.57 -12.17 12.51
C HIS A 626 -13.48 -13.37 12.73
N VAL A 627 -14.66 -13.37 12.09
CA VAL A 627 -15.58 -14.49 12.10
C VAL A 627 -16.12 -14.69 10.70
N GLY A 628 -16.01 -15.88 10.15
CA GLY A 628 -16.46 -16.17 8.81
C GLY A 628 -17.10 -17.54 8.66
N ALA A 629 -17.94 -17.65 7.65
CA ALA A 629 -18.51 -18.91 7.21
C ALA A 629 -18.35 -19.03 5.69
N ALA A 630 -18.03 -20.22 5.23
CA ALA A 630 -17.93 -20.52 3.82
C ALA A 630 -18.64 -21.84 3.50
N MET A 631 -19.22 -21.94 2.31
CA MET A 631 -19.91 -23.13 1.83
C MET A 631 -19.58 -23.40 0.36
N ASN A 632 -19.35 -24.65 0.04
CA ASN A 632 -19.26 -25.13 -1.33
C ASN A 632 -20.61 -25.73 -1.74
N PHE A 633 -21.36 -25.01 -2.58
CA PHE A 633 -22.65 -25.50 -3.10
C PHE A 633 -22.46 -26.64 -4.10
N THR A 634 -21.38 -26.57 -4.85
CA THR A 634 -20.92 -27.60 -5.77
C THR A 634 -19.39 -27.65 -5.77
N PRO A 635 -18.73 -28.66 -6.34
CA PRO A 635 -17.28 -28.64 -6.50
C PRO A 635 -16.74 -27.43 -7.28
N LEU A 636 -17.64 -26.70 -7.94
CA LEU A 636 -17.31 -25.59 -8.83
C LEU A 636 -17.85 -24.25 -8.35
N ALA A 637 -18.57 -24.17 -7.23
CA ALA A 637 -19.18 -22.94 -6.74
C ALA A 637 -19.01 -22.78 -5.22
N THR A 638 -18.48 -21.67 -4.80
CA THR A 638 -18.21 -21.32 -3.39
C THR A 638 -18.90 -20.00 -3.04
N ALA A 639 -19.39 -19.89 -1.82
CA ALA A 639 -19.80 -18.61 -1.23
C ALA A 639 -19.21 -18.48 0.18
N GLY A 640 -18.91 -17.27 0.56
CA GLY A 640 -18.39 -16.94 1.88
C GLY A 640 -19.00 -15.65 2.41
N ILE A 641 -19.02 -15.53 3.72
CA ILE A 641 -19.32 -14.32 4.46
C ILE A 641 -18.30 -14.19 5.57
N HIS A 642 -17.80 -12.98 5.75
CA HIS A 642 -16.74 -12.70 6.71
C HIS A 642 -17.04 -11.37 7.42
N PHE A 643 -17.06 -11.39 8.71
CA PHE A 643 -17.13 -10.21 9.57
C PHE A 643 -15.76 -9.95 10.17
N PHE A 644 -15.35 -8.70 10.17
CA PHE A 644 -14.12 -8.24 10.81
C PHE A 644 -14.36 -7.02 11.70
N ARG A 645 -13.56 -6.91 12.75
CA ARG A 645 -13.50 -5.74 13.61
C ARG A 645 -12.08 -5.55 14.13
N ARG A 646 -11.56 -4.34 13.96
CA ARG A 646 -10.26 -3.89 14.45
C ARG A 646 -10.45 -2.72 15.42
N ASP A 647 -9.69 -2.74 16.49
CA ASP A 647 -9.72 -1.75 17.56
C ASP A 647 -8.27 -1.31 17.83
N GLU A 648 -7.87 -0.15 17.31
CA GLU A 648 -6.55 0.42 17.53
C GLU A 648 -6.46 1.20 18.82
N LYS A 649 -5.44 0.91 19.62
CA LYS A 649 -5.23 1.46 20.95
C LYS A 649 -3.82 2.00 21.10
N GLN A 650 -3.65 2.89 22.08
CA GLN A 650 -2.37 3.53 22.36
C GLN A 650 -1.78 4.25 21.13
N ARG A 651 -2.65 4.83 20.30
CA ARG A 651 -2.20 5.60 19.13
C ARG A 651 -1.29 6.75 19.56
N ILE A 652 -0.31 7.03 18.71
CA ILE A 652 0.70 8.06 18.96
C ILE A 652 0.19 9.40 18.45
N ALA A 653 0.40 10.44 19.27
CA ALA A 653 0.18 11.83 18.87
C ALA A 653 1.33 12.71 19.33
N ALA A 654 1.52 13.82 18.63
CA ALA A 654 2.35 14.92 19.08
C ALA A 654 1.44 15.99 19.68
N ILE A 655 1.60 16.28 20.96
CA ILE A 655 0.87 17.35 21.64
C ILE A 655 1.78 18.56 21.85
N ASP A 656 1.25 19.76 21.73
CA ASP A 656 2.00 20.97 22.08
C ASP A 656 1.89 21.23 23.58
N THR A 657 3.00 21.14 24.28
CA THR A 657 3.13 21.43 25.71
C THR A 657 3.61 22.85 25.99
N GLY A 658 4.07 23.57 24.99
CA GLY A 658 4.55 24.96 25.09
C GLY A 658 3.41 25.97 24.99
N VAL A 659 2.36 25.62 24.21
CA VAL A 659 1.15 26.44 24.06
C VAL A 659 -0.05 25.64 24.57
N PRO A 660 -0.39 25.79 25.87
CA PRO A 660 -1.46 25.01 26.46
C PRO A 660 -2.86 25.47 25.96
N PRO A 661 -3.90 24.63 26.08
CA PRO A 661 -5.26 24.97 25.62
C PRO A 661 -5.80 26.29 26.21
N GLU A 662 -5.39 26.66 27.40
CA GLU A 662 -5.77 27.90 28.07
C GLU A 662 -5.19 29.17 27.41
N ALA A 663 -4.20 29.01 26.53
CA ALA A 663 -3.67 30.08 25.71
C ALA A 663 -4.61 30.51 24.58
N PHE A 664 -5.67 29.73 24.34
CA PHE A 664 -6.61 30.01 23.27
C PHE A 664 -7.95 30.53 23.83
N THR A 665 -8.51 31.50 23.12
CA THR A 665 -9.81 32.10 23.43
C THR A 665 -10.81 31.76 22.33
N ALA A 666 -12.00 31.31 22.73
CA ALA A 666 -13.08 31.02 21.80
C ALA A 666 -13.59 32.30 21.12
N LYS A 667 -13.72 32.25 19.81
CA LYS A 667 -14.25 33.31 18.96
C LYS A 667 -15.32 32.76 18.06
N THR A 668 -16.51 33.36 18.08
CA THR A 668 -17.58 32.97 17.18
C THR A 668 -17.45 33.72 15.86
N ILE A 669 -17.49 32.98 14.76
CA ILE A 669 -17.46 33.52 13.41
C ILE A 669 -18.70 33.07 12.64
N LEU A 670 -18.99 33.76 11.54
CA LEU A 670 -19.98 33.31 10.58
C LEU A 670 -19.32 32.34 9.61
N ASP A 671 -19.92 31.16 9.48
CA ASP A 671 -19.66 30.24 8.38
C ASP A 671 -20.72 30.53 7.29
N PRO A 672 -20.33 31.05 6.13
CA PRO A 672 -21.28 31.44 5.07
C PRO A 672 -21.85 30.24 4.31
N GLY A 673 -21.75 29.06 4.88
CA GLY A 673 -22.30 27.85 4.26
C GLY A 673 -21.53 27.32 3.04
N PRO A 674 -22.07 26.32 2.37
CA PRO A 674 -21.51 25.72 1.15
C PRO A 674 -21.33 26.70 0.01
N ASP A 675 -22.20 27.69 -0.15
CA ASP A 675 -22.14 28.67 -1.25
C ASP A 675 -21.09 29.76 -1.05
N GLY A 676 -20.58 29.90 0.20
CA GLY A 676 -19.59 30.92 0.56
C GLY A 676 -20.12 32.35 0.59
N ILE A 677 -21.46 32.56 0.55
CA ILE A 677 -22.10 33.87 0.47
C ILE A 677 -22.75 34.21 1.80
N PRO A 678 -22.24 35.21 2.54
CA PRO A 678 -22.87 35.62 3.80
C PRO A 678 -24.29 36.17 3.61
N GLY A 679 -25.21 35.86 4.54
CA GLY A 679 -26.59 36.33 4.54
C GLY A 679 -27.56 35.40 3.81
N THR A 680 -27.17 34.18 3.54
CA THR A 680 -28.03 33.15 2.94
C THR A 680 -28.61 32.21 3.99
N PHE A 681 -29.46 31.27 3.59
CA PHE A 681 -30.19 30.38 4.52
C PHE A 681 -29.31 29.26 5.09
N ASP A 682 -28.15 29.00 4.52
CA ASP A 682 -27.18 27.98 4.91
C ASP A 682 -26.05 28.53 5.79
N ASP A 683 -26.12 29.81 6.15
CA ASP A 683 -25.23 30.42 7.12
C ASP A 683 -25.31 29.73 8.46
N GLN A 684 -24.16 29.51 9.07
CA GLN A 684 -24.01 28.89 10.39
C GLN A 684 -23.05 29.70 11.26
N THR A 685 -23.08 29.47 12.54
CA THR A 685 -22.05 29.98 13.46
C THR A 685 -21.05 28.89 13.77
N LEU A 686 -19.78 29.24 13.66
CA LEU A 686 -18.66 28.34 13.98
C LEU A 686 -17.85 28.95 15.13
N THR A 687 -17.49 28.12 16.10
CA THR A 687 -16.56 28.51 17.16
C THR A 687 -15.16 28.14 16.72
N VAL A 688 -14.28 29.14 16.63
CA VAL A 688 -12.85 28.99 16.34
C VAL A 688 -12.04 29.51 17.53
N TRP A 689 -10.75 29.25 17.52
CA TRP A 689 -9.87 29.52 18.63
C TRP A 689 -8.78 30.50 18.21
N GLU A 690 -8.67 31.62 18.96
CA GLU A 690 -7.66 32.63 18.76
C GLU A 690 -6.55 32.47 19.82
N GLN A 691 -5.32 32.30 19.35
CA GLN A 691 -4.17 32.14 20.23
C GLN A 691 -3.76 33.51 20.85
N ASN A 692 -3.43 33.48 22.13
CA ASN A 692 -2.88 34.63 22.80
C ASN A 692 -1.48 34.96 22.22
N PRO A 693 -1.27 36.17 21.67
CA PRO A 693 0.02 36.55 21.06
C PRO A 693 1.23 36.45 22.00
N ALA A 694 1.02 36.50 23.31
CA ALA A 694 2.09 36.31 24.28
C ALA A 694 2.69 34.91 24.30
N THR A 695 2.02 33.96 23.67
CA THR A 695 2.45 32.53 23.57
C THR A 695 3.06 32.20 22.21
N PHE A 696 3.14 33.13 21.27
CA PHE A 696 3.72 32.89 19.96
C PHE A 696 5.17 32.43 20.05
N GLY A 697 5.51 31.37 19.29
CA GLY A 697 6.85 30.80 19.25
C GLY A 697 7.28 30.08 20.53
N GLN A 698 6.35 29.78 21.47
CA GLN A 698 6.62 29.00 22.68
C GLN A 698 6.42 27.50 22.50
N ASP A 699 6.09 27.07 21.29
CA ASP A 699 5.76 25.67 20.94
C ASP A 699 6.82 24.68 21.40
N ARG A 700 6.36 23.56 21.98
CA ARG A 700 7.15 22.42 22.44
C ARG A 700 6.35 21.14 22.28
N TYR A 701 6.73 20.34 21.33
CA TYR A 701 5.98 19.14 21.00
C TYR A 701 6.46 17.93 21.77
N LEU A 702 5.51 17.16 22.29
CA LEU A 702 5.77 15.92 22.98
C LEU A 702 5.07 14.76 22.25
N LEU A 703 5.87 13.83 21.72
CA LEU A 703 5.35 12.59 21.17
C LEU A 703 4.92 11.68 22.32
N THR A 704 3.64 11.32 22.37
CA THR A 704 3.05 10.57 23.49
C THR A 704 1.81 9.75 23.03
N ASN A 705 1.16 9.09 23.96
CA ASN A 705 -0.12 8.38 23.74
C ASN A 705 -1.24 9.10 24.53
N PRO A 706 -1.95 10.06 23.96
CA PRO A 706 -3.04 10.73 24.65
C PRO A 706 -4.16 9.75 25.01
N ALA A 707 -4.72 9.91 26.18
CA ALA A 707 -5.84 9.08 26.64
C ALA A 707 -7.05 9.22 25.71
N GLY A 708 -7.66 8.09 25.35
CA GLY A 708 -8.86 8.08 24.51
C GLY A 708 -8.63 8.18 23.00
N LEU A 709 -7.38 8.33 22.56
CA LEU A 709 -7.05 8.30 21.13
C LEU A 709 -7.14 6.86 20.59
N ARG A 710 -8.21 6.57 19.87
CA ARG A 710 -8.60 5.24 19.44
C ARG A 710 -9.19 5.28 18.04
N GLU A 711 -8.94 4.26 17.25
CA GLU A 711 -9.56 4.05 15.95
C GLU A 711 -10.31 2.72 15.91
N LEU A 712 -11.46 2.69 15.26
CA LEU A 712 -12.32 1.53 15.13
C LEU A 712 -12.64 1.29 13.65
N ASN A 713 -12.35 0.09 13.18
CA ASN A 713 -12.74 -0.40 11.86
C ASN A 713 -13.64 -1.62 12.03
N ALA A 714 -14.71 -1.72 11.28
CA ALA A 714 -15.57 -2.90 11.26
C ALA A 714 -16.26 -3.04 9.91
N GLY A 715 -16.41 -4.26 9.45
CA GLY A 715 -17.08 -4.52 8.19
C GLY A 715 -17.56 -5.95 8.02
N LEU A 716 -18.29 -6.12 6.93
CA LEU A 716 -18.83 -7.38 6.48
C LEU A 716 -18.44 -7.56 5.01
N GLU A 717 -17.84 -8.68 4.71
CA GLU A 717 -17.48 -9.11 3.37
C GLU A 717 -18.34 -10.29 2.96
N ALA A 718 -18.80 -10.29 1.71
CA ALA A 718 -19.46 -11.42 1.07
C ALA A 718 -18.77 -11.76 -0.24
N GLU A 719 -18.48 -13.02 -0.45
CA GLU A 719 -17.83 -13.54 -1.66
C GLU A 719 -18.64 -14.63 -2.31
N LEU A 720 -18.64 -14.62 -3.64
CA LEU A 720 -19.18 -15.69 -4.48
C LEU A 720 -18.18 -16.01 -5.59
N GLY A 721 -17.82 -17.26 -5.77
CA GLY A 721 -16.92 -17.69 -6.83
C GLY A 721 -17.33 -19.02 -7.44
N GLY A 722 -17.04 -19.18 -8.73
CA GLY A 722 -17.34 -20.44 -9.37
C GLY A 722 -16.89 -20.55 -10.83
N GLY A 723 -16.92 -21.77 -11.34
CA GLY A 723 -16.62 -22.07 -12.74
C GLY A 723 -17.59 -23.08 -13.32
N TRP A 724 -17.98 -22.90 -14.58
CA TRP A 724 -18.85 -23.81 -15.30
C TRP A 724 -18.62 -23.73 -16.80
N ARG A 725 -18.29 -24.87 -17.43
CA ARG A 725 -18.13 -25.02 -18.89
C ARG A 725 -17.30 -23.94 -19.58
N GLY A 726 -16.13 -23.58 -19.00
CA GLY A 726 -15.21 -22.56 -19.54
C GLY A 726 -15.57 -21.14 -19.14
N ILE A 727 -16.60 -20.95 -18.31
CA ILE A 727 -16.91 -19.68 -17.65
C ILE A 727 -16.30 -19.71 -16.25
N THR A 728 -15.64 -18.63 -15.86
CA THR A 728 -15.21 -18.36 -14.48
C THR A 728 -15.88 -17.08 -14.03
N LEU A 729 -16.48 -17.10 -12.85
CA LEU A 729 -17.13 -15.94 -12.24
C LEU A 729 -16.60 -15.76 -10.81
N GLY A 730 -16.40 -14.52 -10.40
CA GLY A 730 -16.11 -14.13 -9.04
C GLY A 730 -16.80 -12.81 -8.74
N ALA A 731 -17.40 -12.70 -7.58
CA ALA A 731 -18.01 -11.48 -7.08
C ALA A 731 -17.66 -11.32 -5.61
N SER A 732 -17.33 -10.12 -5.19
CA SER A 732 -17.20 -9.76 -3.79
C SER A 732 -17.89 -8.42 -3.52
N PHE A 733 -18.36 -8.29 -2.31
CA PHE A 733 -18.98 -7.07 -1.81
C PHE A 733 -18.57 -6.87 -0.35
N VAL A 734 -18.11 -5.68 -0.04
CA VAL A 734 -17.69 -5.27 1.30
C VAL A 734 -18.53 -4.07 1.72
N ALA A 735 -19.04 -4.12 2.94
CA ALA A 735 -19.65 -2.99 3.62
C ALA A 735 -18.84 -2.71 4.89
N GLU A 736 -18.25 -1.53 5.00
CA GLU A 736 -17.34 -1.23 6.09
C GLU A 736 -17.51 0.19 6.65
N LYS A 737 -16.97 0.37 7.84
CA LYS A 737 -16.93 1.64 8.52
C LYS A 737 -15.65 1.78 9.33
N SER A 738 -14.92 2.85 9.03
CA SER A 738 -13.68 3.21 9.72
C SER A 738 -13.82 4.59 10.36
N TYR A 739 -13.50 4.67 11.65
CA TYR A 739 -13.86 5.83 12.48
C TYR A 739 -12.80 6.08 13.55
N GLY A 740 -12.41 7.33 13.71
CA GLY A 740 -11.49 7.76 14.77
C GLY A 740 -11.08 9.22 14.63
N PRO A 741 -10.44 9.80 15.65
CA PRO A 741 -9.78 11.09 15.52
C PRO A 741 -8.52 10.94 14.66
N THR A 742 -8.40 11.81 13.65
CA THR A 742 -7.29 11.85 12.71
C THR A 742 -6.86 13.30 12.48
N ASN A 743 -5.73 13.52 11.84
CA ASN A 743 -5.33 14.84 11.41
C ASN A 743 -6.38 15.44 10.45
N PRO A 744 -6.55 16.76 10.40
CA PRO A 744 -7.28 17.40 9.32
C PRO A 744 -6.59 17.09 7.98
N GLY A 745 -7.35 17.19 6.88
CA GLY A 745 -6.84 16.93 5.54
C GLY A 745 -7.70 15.91 4.79
N ASP A 746 -7.67 15.98 3.48
CA ASP A 746 -8.48 15.20 2.56
C ASP A 746 -7.63 14.38 1.56
N ALA A 747 -6.43 13.98 2.01
CA ALA A 747 -5.60 12.98 1.37
C ALA A 747 -5.13 11.94 2.41
N ALA A 748 -4.87 10.72 1.98
CA ALA A 748 -4.48 9.62 2.89
C ALA A 748 -3.27 9.98 3.76
N PHE A 749 -2.30 10.61 3.15
CA PHE A 749 -1.05 10.97 3.84
C PHE A 749 -1.20 12.13 4.82
N GLU A 750 -2.09 13.07 4.57
CA GLU A 750 -2.43 14.16 5.50
C GLU A 750 -3.21 13.63 6.68
N ASN A 751 -4.26 12.88 6.38
CA ASN A 751 -5.25 12.45 7.36
C ASN A 751 -4.68 11.46 8.37
N ASP A 752 -3.93 10.45 7.91
CA ASP A 752 -3.37 9.44 8.80
C ASP A 752 -1.93 9.03 8.41
N PRO A 753 -0.94 9.85 8.74
CA PRO A 753 0.47 9.52 8.52
C PRO A 753 1.06 8.60 9.62
N GLY A 754 0.24 8.04 10.51
CA GLY A 754 0.67 7.21 11.64
C GLY A 754 1.00 7.99 12.93
N VAL A 755 0.98 9.32 12.90
CA VAL A 755 1.10 10.21 14.06
C VAL A 755 0.01 11.25 13.98
N VAL A 756 -0.84 11.34 14.99
CA VAL A 756 -1.93 12.33 15.02
C VAL A 756 -1.36 13.64 15.59
N GLY A 757 -0.49 14.31 14.80
CA GLY A 757 0.22 15.51 15.23
C GLY A 757 -0.61 16.76 15.07
N ALA A 758 -1.05 17.08 13.86
CA ALA A 758 -1.74 18.33 13.53
C ALA A 758 -3.00 18.56 14.38
N LEU A 759 -3.68 17.50 14.81
CA LEU A 759 -4.87 17.56 15.67
C LEU A 759 -4.62 18.30 17.00
N PHE A 760 -3.40 18.27 17.51
CA PHE A 760 -3.03 18.84 18.81
C PHE A 760 -2.12 20.07 18.71
N LEU A 761 -1.84 20.56 17.51
CA LEU A 761 -1.01 21.76 17.30
C LEU A 761 -1.79 23.04 17.59
N ASP A 762 -3.04 23.08 17.15
CA ASP A 762 -3.97 24.19 17.31
C ASP A 762 -5.38 23.62 17.55
N PRO A 763 -6.14 24.13 18.51
CA PRO A 763 -7.52 23.69 18.75
C PRO A 763 -8.42 23.76 17.51
N ASN A 764 -8.13 24.65 16.56
CA ASN A 764 -8.85 24.74 15.28
C ASN A 764 -8.70 23.46 14.45
N SER A 765 -7.55 22.80 14.52
CA SER A 765 -7.34 21.50 13.85
C SER A 765 -8.18 20.36 14.44
N SER A 766 -8.65 20.50 15.69
CA SER A 766 -9.48 19.49 16.36
C SER A 766 -10.97 19.64 16.05
N ILE A 767 -11.38 20.75 15.42
CA ILE A 767 -12.80 20.97 15.07
C ILE A 767 -13.21 19.91 14.05
N ASN A 768 -14.26 19.15 14.37
CA ASN A 768 -14.82 18.08 13.54
C ASN A 768 -13.82 16.94 13.17
N ALA A 769 -12.72 16.79 13.88
CA ALA A 769 -11.66 15.83 13.54
C ALA A 769 -12.02 14.36 13.86
N ALA A 770 -12.92 14.10 14.82
CA ALA A 770 -13.28 12.74 15.21
C ALA A 770 -14.40 12.19 14.33
N ASN A 771 -14.04 11.53 13.23
CA ASN A 771 -15.00 10.93 12.29
C ASN A 771 -14.37 9.86 11.38
N ARG A 772 -14.92 9.73 10.17
CA ARG A 772 -14.42 8.79 9.15
C ARG A 772 -12.97 9.09 8.81
N ILE A 773 -12.15 8.07 8.78
CA ILE A 773 -10.78 8.20 8.27
C ILE A 773 -10.80 8.30 6.74
N PHE A 774 -9.74 8.81 6.15
CA PHE A 774 -9.66 9.04 4.71
C PHE A 774 -9.86 7.76 3.88
N MET A 775 -9.33 6.62 4.34
CA MET A 775 -9.43 5.35 3.62
C MET A 775 -10.81 4.67 3.76
N ASP A 776 -11.72 5.22 4.56
CA ASP A 776 -13.09 4.68 4.71
C ASP A 776 -13.83 4.69 3.37
N ARG A 777 -14.33 3.54 2.97
CA ARG A 777 -15.25 3.36 1.85
C ARG A 777 -16.44 2.57 2.35
N ALA A 778 -17.64 3.18 2.34
CA ALA A 778 -18.82 2.52 2.88
C ALA A 778 -19.10 1.20 2.14
N PHE A 779 -18.83 1.16 0.84
CA PHE A 779 -19.02 -0.02 0.01
C PHE A 779 -17.88 -0.19 -1.00
N VAL A 780 -17.40 -1.42 -1.12
CA VAL A 780 -16.46 -1.85 -2.15
C VAL A 780 -17.03 -3.09 -2.83
N GLY A 781 -17.05 -3.11 -4.15
CA GLY A 781 -17.59 -4.23 -4.91
C GLY A 781 -16.65 -4.62 -6.06
N LYS A 782 -16.41 -5.92 -6.25
CA LYS A 782 -15.58 -6.41 -7.35
C LYS A 782 -16.29 -7.56 -8.05
N LEU A 783 -16.44 -7.45 -9.38
CA LEU A 783 -17.03 -8.49 -10.21
C LEU A 783 -16.04 -8.88 -11.30
N ARG A 784 -15.76 -10.16 -11.42
CA ARG A 784 -14.84 -10.71 -12.41
C ARG A 784 -15.49 -11.84 -13.15
N GLY A 785 -15.37 -11.83 -14.46
CA GLY A 785 -15.87 -12.89 -15.32
C GLY A 785 -14.89 -13.19 -16.44
N ALA A 786 -14.67 -14.46 -16.74
CA ALA A 786 -13.91 -14.90 -17.90
C ALA A 786 -14.63 -16.01 -18.62
N TYR A 787 -14.55 -16.02 -19.97
CA TYR A 787 -15.11 -17.05 -20.81
C TYR A 787 -14.17 -17.39 -21.97
N ARG A 788 -13.91 -18.67 -22.14
CA ARG A 788 -13.21 -19.15 -23.33
C ARG A 788 -14.22 -19.70 -24.33
N LEU A 789 -14.30 -19.06 -25.48
CA LEU A 789 -15.16 -19.50 -26.56
C LEU A 789 -14.70 -20.88 -27.07
N PRO A 790 -15.64 -21.73 -27.51
CA PRO A 790 -15.31 -23.01 -28.13
C PRO A 790 -14.35 -22.87 -29.32
N ARG A 791 -13.59 -23.91 -29.59
CA ARG A 791 -12.61 -23.91 -30.71
C ARG A 791 -13.21 -23.59 -32.06
N ALA A 792 -14.51 -23.86 -32.28
CA ALA A 792 -15.25 -23.46 -33.48
C ALA A 792 -15.20 -21.92 -33.70
N PHE A 793 -15.08 -21.13 -32.63
CA PHE A 793 -14.90 -19.68 -32.65
C PHE A 793 -13.45 -19.26 -32.44
N GLY A 794 -12.50 -20.15 -32.77
CA GLY A 794 -11.07 -19.88 -32.71
C GLY A 794 -10.48 -19.84 -31.30
N GLY A 795 -11.20 -20.28 -30.25
CA GLY A 795 -10.71 -20.31 -28.88
C GLY A 795 -10.41 -18.93 -28.28
N VAL A 796 -11.13 -17.90 -28.74
CA VAL A 796 -11.03 -16.52 -28.21
C VAL A 796 -11.38 -16.53 -26.73
N GLN A 797 -10.65 -15.74 -25.96
CA GLN A 797 -10.84 -15.55 -24.53
C GLN A 797 -11.40 -14.14 -24.28
N LEU A 798 -12.48 -14.09 -23.52
CA LEU A 798 -13.10 -12.86 -23.06
C LEU A 798 -12.94 -12.79 -21.56
N ALA A 799 -12.56 -11.65 -21.05
CA ALA A 799 -12.52 -11.40 -19.62
C ALA A 799 -13.03 -10.00 -19.30
N SER A 800 -13.71 -9.87 -18.18
CA SER A 800 -14.33 -8.64 -17.71
C SER A 800 -14.03 -8.46 -16.23
N VAL A 801 -13.68 -7.25 -15.85
CA VAL A 801 -13.51 -6.82 -14.46
C VAL A 801 -14.35 -5.56 -14.26
N VAL A 802 -15.17 -5.56 -13.22
CA VAL A 802 -15.89 -4.39 -12.75
C VAL A 802 -15.47 -4.15 -11.30
N ASP A 803 -14.91 -2.99 -11.05
CA ASP A 803 -14.55 -2.53 -9.72
C ASP A 803 -15.44 -1.34 -9.36
N TYR A 804 -16.06 -1.41 -8.21
CA TYR A 804 -16.87 -0.36 -7.61
C TYR A 804 -16.25 0.04 -6.28
N THR A 805 -16.08 1.33 -6.06
CA THR A 805 -15.66 1.89 -4.80
C THR A 805 -16.52 3.10 -4.47
N ASP A 806 -17.05 3.14 -3.27
CA ASP A 806 -17.77 4.31 -2.77
C ASP A 806 -16.86 5.54 -2.75
N GLY A 807 -17.45 6.73 -2.80
CA GLY A 807 -16.72 7.99 -2.92
C GLY A 807 -15.76 8.25 -1.76
N LEU A 808 -14.69 8.95 -2.07
CA LEU A 808 -13.75 9.51 -1.11
C LEU A 808 -14.48 10.37 -0.08
N VAL A 809 -14.15 10.22 1.20
CA VAL A 809 -14.66 11.08 2.26
C VAL A 809 -13.81 12.35 2.38
N PHE A 810 -14.46 13.48 2.55
CA PHE A 810 -13.82 14.77 2.78
C PHE A 810 -14.61 15.61 3.77
N ALA A 811 -14.05 16.72 4.22
CA ALA A 811 -14.72 17.71 5.06
C ALA A 811 -14.73 19.06 4.33
N ARG A 812 -15.88 19.76 4.36
CA ARG A 812 -15.92 21.12 3.87
C ARG A 812 -15.03 22.01 4.74
N GLN A 813 -14.16 22.78 4.13
CA GLN A 813 -13.21 23.65 4.79
C GLN A 813 -13.61 25.13 4.61
N LEU A 814 -13.35 25.92 5.64
CA LEU A 814 -13.54 27.36 5.64
C LEU A 814 -12.20 28.02 5.95
N LEU A 815 -11.77 28.94 5.11
CA LEU A 815 -10.65 29.83 5.41
C LEU A 815 -11.11 30.88 6.44
N VAL A 816 -10.60 30.77 7.66
CA VAL A 816 -10.83 31.73 8.74
C VAL A 816 -9.71 32.76 8.73
N THR A 817 -10.04 34.02 8.57
CA THR A 817 -9.11 35.16 8.61
C THR A 817 -9.33 36.00 9.87
N GLY A 818 -8.35 36.84 10.19
CA GLY A 818 -8.44 37.78 11.32
C GLY A 818 -8.27 37.12 12.68
N LEU A 819 -7.63 35.96 12.76
CA LEU A 819 -7.08 35.37 13.98
C LEU A 819 -5.70 35.98 14.27
N ALA A 820 -5.32 36.07 15.52
CA ALA A 820 -4.02 36.61 15.90
C ALA A 820 -2.84 35.76 15.37
N GLN A 821 -3.02 34.44 15.30
CA GLN A 821 -2.05 33.50 14.73
C GLN A 821 -2.06 33.46 13.19
N GLY A 822 -2.88 34.26 12.53
CA GLY A 822 -3.01 34.30 11.07
C GLY A 822 -4.18 33.51 10.53
N PRO A 823 -4.31 33.38 9.18
CA PRO A 823 -5.37 32.64 8.54
C PRO A 823 -5.25 31.14 8.81
N PHE A 824 -6.40 30.46 8.94
CA PHE A 824 -6.46 29.05 9.26
C PHE A 824 -7.59 28.35 8.47
N LEU A 825 -7.34 27.14 7.95
CA LEU A 825 -8.37 26.30 7.37
C LEU A 825 -9.03 25.43 8.44
N VAL A 826 -10.34 25.55 8.57
CA VAL A 826 -11.14 24.83 9.59
C VAL A 826 -12.16 23.93 8.92
N ALA A 827 -12.27 22.69 9.34
CA ALA A 827 -13.32 21.80 8.91
C ALA A 827 -14.68 22.22 9.54
N THR A 828 -15.64 22.61 8.70
CA THR A 828 -16.95 23.12 9.16
C THR A 828 -17.94 22.01 9.48
N ALA A 829 -17.68 20.80 9.02
CA ALA A 829 -18.47 19.60 9.31
C ALA A 829 -17.57 18.38 9.44
N VAL A 830 -18.06 17.33 10.06
CA VAL A 830 -17.33 16.08 10.21
C VAL A 830 -17.13 15.39 8.84
N ARG A 831 -15.94 14.85 8.60
CA ARG A 831 -15.63 14.14 7.36
C ARG A 831 -16.61 13.01 7.07
N GLY A 832 -17.12 12.93 5.85
CA GLY A 832 -18.09 11.93 5.43
C GLY A 832 -19.48 12.08 6.07
N SER A 833 -19.80 13.22 6.69
CA SER A 833 -21.14 13.51 7.21
C SER A 833 -22.14 13.74 6.08
N PRO A 834 -23.38 13.19 6.20
CA PRO A 834 -24.46 13.49 5.24
C PRO A 834 -24.84 14.98 5.21
N GLU A 835 -24.73 15.65 6.35
CA GLU A 835 -25.08 17.07 6.48
C GLU A 835 -24.08 17.98 5.75
N GLY A 836 -22.84 17.52 5.57
CA GLY A 836 -21.83 18.23 4.79
C GLY A 836 -21.75 17.81 3.32
N GLY A 837 -22.51 16.81 2.91
CA GLY A 837 -22.43 16.27 1.54
C GLY A 837 -21.06 15.66 1.21
N ASN A 838 -20.39 15.09 2.18
CA ASN A 838 -18.95 15.00 2.26
C ASN A 838 -18.41 13.63 1.76
N ARG A 839 -18.95 13.15 0.65
CA ARG A 839 -18.37 12.08 -0.15
C ARG A 839 -18.33 12.51 -1.60
N ALA A 840 -17.21 12.31 -2.26
CA ALA A 840 -17.08 12.40 -3.71
C ALA A 840 -18.01 11.38 -4.39
N GLN A 841 -18.07 11.41 -5.69
CA GLN A 841 -18.87 10.42 -6.42
C GLN A 841 -18.28 9.03 -6.22
N TYR A 842 -19.16 8.00 -6.26
CA TYR A 842 -18.66 6.62 -6.35
C TYR A 842 -17.89 6.45 -7.66
N VAL A 843 -16.88 5.60 -7.63
CA VAL A 843 -16.09 5.27 -8.80
C VAL A 843 -16.41 3.85 -9.22
N MET A 844 -16.85 3.70 -10.46
CA MET A 844 -17.07 2.39 -11.07
C MET A 844 -16.25 2.27 -12.34
N ASN A 845 -15.39 1.27 -12.38
CA ASN A 845 -14.56 0.99 -13.53
C ASN A 845 -14.91 -0.38 -14.12
N TRP A 846 -15.20 -0.41 -15.42
CA TRP A 846 -15.44 -1.62 -16.17
C TRP A 846 -14.36 -1.81 -17.22
N ASN A 847 -13.59 -2.89 -17.13
CA ASN A 847 -12.53 -3.26 -18.05
C ASN A 847 -12.89 -4.55 -18.79
N LEU A 848 -12.58 -4.61 -20.08
CA LEU A 848 -12.79 -5.78 -20.94
C LEU A 848 -11.47 -6.19 -21.59
N ARG A 849 -11.19 -7.48 -21.62
CA ARG A 849 -10.08 -8.06 -22.38
C ARG A 849 -10.59 -9.10 -23.37
N VAL A 850 -10.13 -8.97 -24.58
CA VAL A 850 -10.35 -9.95 -25.66
C VAL A 850 -8.98 -10.43 -26.10
N GLY A 851 -8.72 -11.72 -26.00
CA GLY A 851 -7.44 -12.30 -26.36
C GLY A 851 -7.56 -13.60 -27.11
N ARG A 852 -6.53 -13.94 -27.87
CA ARG A 852 -6.42 -15.22 -28.56
C ARG A 852 -4.98 -15.72 -28.52
N GLU A 853 -4.84 -17.01 -28.25
CA GLU A 853 -3.59 -17.73 -28.28
C GLU A 853 -3.45 -18.48 -29.62
N PHE A 854 -2.31 -18.27 -30.27
CA PHE A 854 -1.94 -18.92 -31.52
C PHE A 854 -0.77 -19.89 -31.25
N PRO A 855 -0.99 -21.20 -31.32
CA PRO A 855 0.10 -22.16 -31.16
C PRO A 855 1.10 -22.02 -32.32
N LEU A 856 2.36 -21.98 -31.98
CA LEU A 856 3.48 -21.93 -32.91
C LEU A 856 4.30 -23.22 -32.80
N ARG A 857 5.23 -23.43 -33.74
CA ARG A 857 6.11 -24.63 -33.73
C ARG A 857 6.94 -24.73 -32.44
N PHE A 858 7.36 -23.58 -31.90
CA PHE A 858 8.13 -23.49 -30.67
C PHE A 858 7.45 -22.48 -29.75
N GLY A 859 6.42 -22.93 -29.00
CA GLY A 859 5.71 -22.09 -28.06
C GLY A 859 4.35 -21.57 -28.58
N SER A 860 3.89 -20.45 -28.01
CA SER A 860 2.62 -19.81 -28.38
C SER A 860 2.72 -18.29 -28.41
N LEU A 861 1.96 -17.67 -29.29
CA LEU A 861 1.79 -16.22 -29.37
C LEU A 861 0.38 -15.88 -28.86
N THR A 862 0.28 -15.08 -27.83
CA THR A 862 -0.98 -14.49 -27.36
C THR A 862 -1.07 -13.04 -27.84
N ALA A 863 -2.14 -12.73 -28.55
CA ALA A 863 -2.50 -11.34 -28.89
C ALA A 863 -3.79 -10.97 -28.15
N ALA A 864 -3.80 -9.79 -27.53
CA ALA A 864 -4.97 -9.32 -26.81
C ALA A 864 -5.18 -7.81 -26.98
N ALA A 865 -6.44 -7.41 -26.79
CA ALA A 865 -6.88 -6.03 -26.69
C ALA A 865 -7.61 -5.84 -25.36
N VAL A 866 -7.24 -4.82 -24.61
CA VAL A 866 -7.83 -4.47 -23.31
C VAL A 866 -8.47 -3.09 -23.44
N ILE A 867 -9.77 -3.03 -23.20
CA ILE A 867 -10.51 -1.76 -23.14
C ILE A 867 -10.62 -1.40 -21.65
N MET A 868 -9.96 -0.35 -21.25
CA MET A 868 -10.05 0.22 -19.91
C MET A 868 -11.18 1.25 -19.87
N ASN A 869 -11.93 1.31 -18.76
CA ASN A 869 -13.08 2.19 -18.59
C ASN A 869 -14.06 2.13 -19.77
N VAL A 870 -14.66 0.97 -20.01
CA VAL A 870 -15.56 0.70 -21.16
C VAL A 870 -16.71 1.73 -21.25
N LEU A 871 -17.22 2.16 -20.10
CA LEU A 871 -18.32 3.14 -20.02
C LEU A 871 -17.86 4.56 -20.35
N ASN A 872 -16.57 4.82 -20.42
CA ASN A 872 -15.99 6.17 -20.51
C ASN A 872 -16.50 7.09 -19.40
N ALA A 873 -16.65 6.52 -18.20
CA ALA A 873 -17.14 7.25 -17.05
C ALA A 873 -16.11 8.32 -16.61
N GLY A 874 -16.61 9.48 -16.21
CA GLY A 874 -15.81 10.61 -15.72
C GLY A 874 -16.27 11.03 -14.32
N GLN A 875 -16.46 10.07 -13.41
CA GLN A 875 -16.83 10.38 -12.03
C GLN A 875 -15.74 11.18 -11.33
N SER A 876 -16.14 12.10 -10.46
CA SER A 876 -15.26 12.87 -9.60
C SER A 876 -14.64 11.94 -8.56
N MET A 877 -13.35 11.72 -8.66
CA MET A 877 -12.58 10.97 -7.66
C MET A 877 -12.23 11.85 -6.46
N GLN A 878 -12.02 13.14 -6.69
CA GLN A 878 -11.83 14.17 -5.68
C GLN A 878 -12.60 15.42 -6.10
N GLU A 879 -13.20 16.12 -5.14
CA GLU A 879 -13.98 17.34 -5.35
C GLU A 879 -13.35 18.49 -4.55
N ILE A 880 -13.68 19.72 -4.96
CA ILE A 880 -13.31 20.92 -4.21
C ILE A 880 -13.93 20.84 -2.81
N ASP A 881 -13.13 21.03 -1.79
CA ASP A 881 -13.50 20.86 -0.39
C ASP A 881 -13.59 22.19 0.39
N TRP A 882 -13.21 23.32 -0.20
CA TRP A 882 -13.36 24.64 0.42
C TRP A 882 -14.68 25.33 0.05
N SER A 883 -15.25 26.06 1.03
CA SER A 883 -16.51 26.79 0.86
C SER A 883 -16.46 27.77 -0.32
N GLY A 884 -17.56 27.84 -1.05
CA GLY A 884 -17.73 28.75 -2.18
C GLY A 884 -18.58 28.18 -3.29
N PRO A 885 -18.86 28.95 -4.36
CA PRO A 885 -19.71 28.50 -5.47
C PRO A 885 -19.25 27.19 -6.10
N GLN A 886 -17.96 26.94 -6.14
CA GLN A 886 -17.37 25.73 -6.72
C GLN A 886 -17.65 24.48 -5.89
N PHE A 887 -17.62 24.61 -4.53
CA PHE A 887 -18.05 23.56 -3.63
C PHE A 887 -19.51 23.19 -3.84
N ASN A 888 -20.38 24.20 -3.90
CA ASN A 888 -21.81 24.01 -4.08
C ASN A 888 -22.17 23.34 -5.41
N LEU A 889 -21.37 23.59 -6.44
CA LEU A 889 -21.46 22.94 -7.75
C LEU A 889 -20.79 21.55 -7.80
N ARG A 890 -20.09 21.14 -6.72
CA ARG A 890 -19.36 19.89 -6.63
C ARG A 890 -18.34 19.71 -7.76
N LEU A 891 -17.57 20.75 -8.03
CA LEU A 891 -16.59 20.72 -9.10
C LEU A 891 -15.46 19.76 -8.78
N PRO A 892 -15.03 18.94 -9.74
CA PRO A 892 -13.98 17.95 -9.53
C PRO A 892 -12.59 18.59 -9.47
N LEU A 893 -11.73 18.07 -8.60
CA LEU A 893 -10.27 18.25 -8.62
C LEU A 893 -9.58 17.10 -9.37
N ALA A 894 -10.17 15.92 -9.32
CA ALA A 894 -9.70 14.77 -10.05
C ALA A 894 -10.89 13.96 -10.58
N ILE A 895 -10.77 13.49 -11.78
CA ILE A 895 -11.79 12.67 -12.46
C ILE A 895 -11.20 11.33 -12.89
N GLN A 896 -12.06 10.35 -12.99
CA GLN A 896 -11.67 9.02 -13.47
C GLN A 896 -11.04 9.13 -14.88
N PRO A 897 -9.89 8.46 -15.14
CA PRO A 897 -9.28 8.45 -16.47
C PRO A 897 -10.25 7.98 -17.56
N PRO A 898 -10.21 8.55 -18.77
CA PRO A 898 -11.11 8.20 -19.85
C PRO A 898 -10.84 6.79 -20.39
N ARG A 899 -11.77 6.31 -21.21
CA ARG A 899 -11.62 5.04 -21.92
C ARG A 899 -10.42 5.07 -22.85
N PHE A 900 -9.62 4.01 -22.79
CA PHE A 900 -8.56 3.77 -23.77
C PHE A 900 -8.41 2.28 -24.09
N LEU A 901 -7.85 1.99 -25.27
CA LEU A 901 -7.54 0.65 -25.73
C LEU A 901 -6.05 0.38 -25.57
N ARG A 902 -5.70 -0.69 -24.89
CA ARG A 902 -4.33 -1.23 -24.75
C ARG A 902 -4.19 -2.49 -25.59
N LEU A 903 -3.14 -2.58 -26.39
CA LEU A 903 -2.81 -3.75 -27.18
C LEU A 903 -1.69 -4.53 -26.49
N GLU A 904 -1.79 -5.85 -26.49
CA GLU A 904 -0.83 -6.74 -25.81
C GLU A 904 -0.42 -7.89 -26.75
N LEU A 905 0.86 -8.18 -26.77
CA LEU A 905 1.45 -9.33 -27.43
C LEU A 905 2.35 -10.06 -26.43
N ARG A 906 2.23 -11.39 -26.35
CA ARG A 906 3.10 -12.22 -25.54
C ARG A 906 3.47 -13.49 -26.30
N TYR A 907 4.75 -13.70 -26.49
CA TYR A 907 5.31 -14.94 -27.01
C TYR A 907 5.91 -15.72 -25.85
N GLY A 908 5.50 -16.98 -25.68
CA GLY A 908 6.03 -17.88 -24.65
C GLY A 908 6.52 -19.19 -25.27
N PHE A 909 7.63 -19.75 -24.80
CA PHE A 909 8.22 -21.01 -25.26
C PHE A 909 8.66 -21.90 -24.11
#